data_9bfc5b1ef7624fa0afcc0d5eae7f2988
#
_entry.id   9bfc5b1ef7624fa0afcc0d5eae7f2988
#
_cell.length_a   1.000
_cell.length_b   1.000
_cell.length_c   1.000
_cell.angle_alpha   90.00
_cell.angle_beta   90.00
_cell.angle_gamma   90.00
#
_symmetry.space_group_name_H-M   'P 1'
#
loop_
_entity.id
_entity.type
_entity.pdbx_description
1 polymer ?
#
loop_
_entity_poly.entity_id
_entity_poly.type
_entity_poly.pdbx_seq_one_letter_code
_entity_poly.pdbx_strand_id
1 'polypeptide(L)'
;MPDIAVLDNQIVTTADIYKFNIEKSSSFVCFTCDKPLQFRQSRNADNNYTEHFYHPNTTKDTHIECDKNTLERIRDNDTWHNKLSDFIEKENREIIRKNGIIKHIVDAYDSLNDMGIEFQHSPISLEAIQSRDATTHLDWIFNVENQFIRRVQIGNRIVCEIPHDNWEKAVKAVKNRVYLYTGYREWILLEDRENYHIEIGTKRRNVWIGNICLFDEVYEDTCLQNMLTEEGLTYFQENTKELETVRIIYARCKKSMFLLDSIHRLYVYKHIFQKGDVMAIKSVAGSGKTTTLLELAKIHKTKKILYLAFNRSLVSEIQTKLNKQKIKNMYPYTFDSILRNTYIAMKKNEPNITYVNSQSIQNILPWLKGKPFQMREDIVKLFSKFCGQNKYSTIQEYCKYEVGKDKPLLDTLWKKCLSSEVINFESMRKLSVLQHWFKDILDKQYDMIMIDETQDFDIMMLRMLLDDTTIPKIFVGDPKQSIYEWRGCINGFDYMPTNSLIIEFYSTFRIGEPACEEIRKRFYDCWMISKSKNETILSNQLSFTEEKYTYLFRSWKCLLKTAETIKNIWIQGYDDTKIESIRKQHQKLQKGYGFDDDEFEDDLPKFLKSITQEELETMISNIDENITTKMDATCKFYTIHAYKGLEDDNIRIAADIEDKYNEDENLYYVALTRGMKNIIED
;
A
#
# COMPACT_ATOMS: atom_id res chain seq x y z
N MET A 1 -25.02 -38.35 38.26
CA MET A 1 -24.28 -38.11 39.54
C MET A 1 -23.07 -37.29 39.17
N PRO A 2 -22.65 -36.30 39.96
CA PRO A 2 -21.58 -35.42 39.59
C PRO A 2 -20.23 -36.18 39.53
N ASP A 3 -19.54 -35.98 38.42
CA ASP A 3 -18.19 -36.50 38.22
C ASP A 3 -17.15 -35.45 38.64
N ILE A 4 -17.60 -34.31 39.20
CA ILE A 4 -16.79 -33.18 39.60
C ILE A 4 -17.11 -32.68 41.01
N ALA A 5 -16.12 -32.13 41.66
CA ALA A 5 -16.21 -31.44 42.95
C ALA A 5 -15.23 -30.26 43.00
N VAL A 6 -15.32 -29.44 44.04
CA VAL A 6 -14.34 -28.39 44.34
C VAL A 6 -13.53 -28.81 45.54
N LEU A 7 -12.19 -28.75 45.43
CA LEU A 7 -11.24 -28.92 46.49
C LEU A 7 -10.27 -27.72 46.45
N ASP A 8 -10.15 -27.02 47.58
CA ASP A 8 -9.22 -25.86 47.73
C ASP A 8 -9.36 -24.79 46.60
N ASN A 9 -10.62 -24.46 46.23
CA ASN A 9 -10.98 -23.57 45.16
C ASN A 9 -10.62 -24.04 43.72
N GLN A 10 -10.23 -25.29 43.56
CA GLN A 10 -10.00 -25.91 42.25
C GLN A 10 -11.09 -26.93 41.94
N ILE A 11 -11.42 -27.09 40.66
CA ILE A 11 -12.28 -28.19 40.20
C ILE A 11 -11.43 -29.45 40.13
N VAL A 12 -11.99 -30.53 40.68
CA VAL A 12 -11.43 -31.88 40.60
C VAL A 12 -12.47 -32.83 40.02
N THR A 13 -12.04 -33.66 39.12
CA THR A 13 -12.88 -34.75 38.56
C THR A 13 -12.63 -36.06 39.29
N THR A 14 -13.47 -37.04 39.08
CA THR A 14 -13.25 -38.39 39.62
C THR A 14 -11.95 -38.99 39.11
N ALA A 15 -11.51 -38.67 37.88
CA ALA A 15 -10.24 -39.08 37.30
C ALA A 15 -9.04 -38.43 37.99
N ASP A 16 -9.17 -37.18 38.43
CA ASP A 16 -8.08 -36.43 39.12
C ASP A 16 -7.73 -37.03 40.46
N ILE A 17 -8.71 -37.67 41.13
CA ILE A 17 -8.48 -38.35 42.42
C ILE A 17 -7.32 -39.35 42.28
N TYR A 18 -7.22 -40.06 41.16
CA TYR A 18 -6.18 -41.03 40.91
C TYR A 18 -4.94 -40.46 40.21
N LYS A 19 -5.17 -39.58 39.24
CA LYS A 19 -4.09 -38.96 38.49
C LYS A 19 -3.14 -38.16 39.41
N PHE A 20 -3.68 -37.49 40.42
CA PHE A 20 -2.95 -36.61 41.32
C PHE A 20 -2.87 -37.15 42.77
N ASN A 21 -3.28 -38.40 42.97
CA ASN A 21 -3.24 -39.07 44.27
C ASN A 21 -3.94 -38.28 45.41
N ILE A 22 -5.11 -37.67 45.08
CA ILE A 22 -5.89 -36.91 46.05
C ILE A 22 -6.55 -37.83 47.06
N GLU A 23 -6.47 -37.48 48.36
CA GLU A 23 -7.10 -38.29 49.42
C GLU A 23 -8.64 -38.28 49.23
N LYS A 24 -9.22 -39.53 49.20
CA LYS A 24 -10.69 -39.71 49.06
C LYS A 24 -11.48 -39.14 50.23
N SER A 25 -10.84 -38.83 51.33
CA SER A 25 -11.39 -38.18 52.52
C SER A 25 -11.30 -36.66 52.52
N SER A 26 -10.76 -36.05 51.44
CA SER A 26 -10.61 -34.61 51.31
C SER A 26 -11.98 -33.89 51.39
N SER A 27 -11.95 -32.62 51.81
CA SER A 27 -13.15 -31.80 51.99
C SER A 27 -13.69 -31.30 50.67
N PHE A 28 -14.34 -32.13 49.86
CA PHE A 28 -14.96 -31.75 48.61
C PHE A 28 -16.23 -30.94 48.86
N VAL A 29 -16.48 -29.91 48.02
CA VAL A 29 -17.71 -29.14 48.02
C VAL A 29 -18.32 -29.10 46.64
N CYS A 30 -19.64 -28.92 46.59
CA CYS A 30 -20.38 -28.77 45.35
C CYS A 30 -20.14 -27.40 44.71
N PHE A 31 -19.76 -27.32 43.48
CA PHE A 31 -19.55 -26.05 42.75
C PHE A 31 -20.81 -25.18 42.76
N THR A 32 -21.99 -25.77 42.60
CA THR A 32 -23.26 -25.04 42.46
C THR A 32 -23.82 -24.52 43.78
N CYS A 33 -23.77 -25.29 44.84
CA CYS A 33 -24.46 -24.95 46.09
C CYS A 33 -23.54 -24.85 47.33
N ASP A 34 -22.24 -24.96 47.16
CA ASP A 34 -21.21 -24.90 48.22
C ASP A 34 -21.39 -25.90 49.37
N LYS A 35 -22.23 -26.92 49.23
CA LYS A 35 -22.45 -27.92 50.24
C LYS A 35 -21.37 -29.05 50.17
N PRO A 36 -21.02 -29.66 51.26
CA PRO A 36 -20.05 -30.76 51.27
C PRO A 36 -20.46 -31.91 50.36
N LEU A 37 -19.48 -32.46 49.65
CA LEU A 37 -19.58 -33.65 48.85
C LEU A 37 -18.70 -34.77 49.43
N GLN A 38 -19.11 -36.00 49.14
CA GLN A 38 -18.30 -37.18 49.43
C GLN A 38 -17.97 -37.94 48.11
N PHE A 39 -16.78 -38.45 47.99
CA PHE A 39 -16.39 -39.33 46.88
C PHE A 39 -16.84 -40.76 47.18
N ARG A 40 -17.46 -41.41 46.20
CA ARG A 40 -17.94 -42.79 46.33
C ARG A 40 -17.66 -43.57 45.06
N GLN A 41 -17.25 -44.82 45.30
CA GLN A 41 -17.18 -45.84 44.25
C GLN A 41 -18.37 -46.79 44.40
N SER A 42 -19.24 -46.93 43.40
CA SER A 42 -20.37 -47.83 43.40
C SER A 42 -20.31 -48.78 42.20
N ARG A 43 -20.91 -50.00 42.32
CA ARG A 43 -21.06 -50.91 41.19
C ARG A 43 -22.34 -50.53 40.42
N ASN A 44 -22.24 -50.44 39.07
CA ASN A 44 -23.42 -50.35 38.21
C ASN A 44 -24.11 -51.71 37.98
N ALA A 45 -25.22 -51.68 37.23
CA ALA A 45 -25.98 -52.92 36.91
C ALA A 45 -25.16 -53.97 36.16
N ASP A 46 -24.15 -53.60 35.43
CA ASP A 46 -23.21 -54.49 34.70
C ASP A 46 -22.02 -54.93 35.50
N ASN A 47 -22.03 -54.72 36.82
CA ASN A 47 -20.98 -55.04 37.75
C ASN A 47 -19.64 -54.24 37.60
N ASN A 48 -19.65 -53.19 36.78
CA ASN A 48 -18.53 -52.28 36.63
C ASN A 48 -18.56 -51.21 37.75
N TYR A 49 -17.37 -50.75 38.17
CA TYR A 49 -17.28 -49.66 39.14
C TYR A 49 -17.55 -48.33 38.43
N THR A 50 -18.46 -47.51 39.04
CA THR A 50 -18.67 -46.11 38.69
C THR A 50 -18.27 -45.23 39.86
N GLU A 51 -17.53 -44.20 39.59
CA GLU A 51 -17.02 -43.24 40.58
C GLU A 51 -17.77 -41.93 40.44
N HIS A 52 -18.13 -41.33 41.57
CA HIS A 52 -18.89 -40.08 41.57
C HIS A 52 -18.78 -39.37 42.91
N PHE A 53 -19.01 -38.06 42.89
CA PHE A 53 -19.26 -37.27 44.09
C PHE A 53 -20.75 -37.23 44.41
N TYR A 54 -21.12 -37.18 45.70
CA TYR A 54 -22.50 -37.09 46.10
C TYR A 54 -22.66 -36.29 47.36
N HIS A 55 -23.89 -35.65 47.56
CA HIS A 55 -24.25 -34.95 48.79
C HIS A 55 -24.70 -35.98 49.85
N PRO A 56 -24.09 -36.04 51.01
CA PRO A 56 -24.32 -37.14 51.99
C PRO A 56 -25.72 -37.11 52.66
N ASN A 57 -26.48 -36.01 52.60
CA ASN A 57 -27.73 -35.89 53.37
C ASN A 57 -28.87 -35.22 52.55
N THR A 58 -28.97 -35.44 51.26
CA THR A 58 -30.02 -34.84 50.42
C THR A 58 -30.91 -35.88 49.75
N THR A 59 -32.21 -35.58 49.59
CA THR A 59 -33.16 -36.39 48.83
C THR A 59 -32.89 -36.28 47.36
N LYS A 60 -33.20 -37.31 46.56
CA LYS A 60 -32.87 -37.48 45.13
C LYS A 60 -33.25 -36.32 44.22
N ASP A 61 -34.25 -35.51 44.56
CA ASP A 61 -34.79 -34.45 43.69
C ASP A 61 -33.98 -33.16 43.67
N THR A 62 -33.21 -32.86 44.72
CA THR A 62 -32.36 -31.64 44.78
C THR A 62 -31.03 -31.76 44.03
N HIS A 63 -30.64 -32.98 43.63
CA HIS A 63 -29.40 -33.24 42.93
C HIS A 63 -29.44 -32.91 41.41
N ILE A 64 -30.61 -33.01 40.81
CA ILE A 64 -30.73 -32.93 39.33
C ILE A 64 -30.47 -31.51 38.83
N GLU A 65 -30.83 -30.47 39.63
CA GLU A 65 -30.59 -29.08 39.29
C GLU A 65 -29.13 -28.62 39.47
N CYS A 66 -28.43 -29.13 40.49
CA CYS A 66 -27.05 -28.80 40.71
C CYS A 66 -26.09 -29.34 39.60
N ASP A 67 -26.45 -30.45 38.97
CA ASP A 67 -25.56 -31.19 38.05
C ASP A 67 -25.67 -30.81 36.61
N LYS A 68 -26.84 -30.34 36.12
CA LYS A 68 -27.06 -30.15 34.69
C LYS A 68 -26.23 -29.06 34.06
N ASN A 69 -26.08 -27.92 34.72
CA ASN A 69 -25.41 -26.75 34.14
C ASN A 69 -23.87 -26.85 34.17
N THR A 70 -23.31 -27.64 35.07
CA THR A 70 -21.85 -27.76 35.22
C THR A 70 -21.30 -28.91 34.36
N LEU A 71 -22.04 -30.03 34.23
CA LEU A 71 -21.66 -31.14 33.39
C LEU A 71 -21.72 -30.88 31.89
N GLU A 72 -22.67 -30.03 31.43
CA GLU A 72 -22.75 -29.64 30.03
C GLU A 72 -21.55 -28.78 29.60
N ARG A 73 -20.96 -28.03 30.53
CA ARG A 73 -19.76 -27.20 30.26
C ARG A 73 -18.44 -27.99 30.22
N ILE A 74 -18.32 -29.02 31.04
CA ILE A 74 -17.05 -29.83 31.16
C ILE A 74 -17.06 -31.00 30.17
N ARG A 75 -18.22 -31.41 29.66
CA ARG A 75 -18.37 -32.48 28.67
C ARG A 75 -18.32 -32.05 27.24
N ASP A 76 -18.14 -30.76 26.97
CA ASP A 76 -17.83 -30.34 25.61
C ASP A 76 -16.52 -31.03 25.22
N ASN A 77 -16.60 -31.97 24.27
CA ASN A 77 -15.48 -32.76 23.77
C ASN A 77 -14.48 -31.89 22.99
N ASP A 78 -14.20 -30.70 23.48
CA ASP A 78 -13.25 -29.80 22.89
C ASP A 78 -11.83 -30.27 23.24
N THR A 79 -11.26 -31.01 22.31
CA THR A 79 -9.89 -31.52 22.41
C THR A 79 -8.87 -30.42 22.54
N TRP A 80 -9.15 -29.20 22.04
CA TRP A 80 -8.26 -28.05 22.13
C TRP A 80 -8.24 -27.46 23.55
N HIS A 81 -9.42 -27.21 24.12
CA HIS A 81 -9.55 -26.69 25.49
C HIS A 81 -8.91 -27.64 26.51
N ASN A 82 -9.21 -28.94 26.43
CA ASN A 82 -8.64 -29.94 27.28
C ASN A 82 -7.11 -29.99 27.18
N LYS A 83 -6.57 -29.89 25.95
CA LYS A 83 -5.14 -29.90 25.70
C LYS A 83 -4.46 -28.67 26.32
N LEU A 84 -5.05 -27.46 26.16
CA LEU A 84 -4.53 -26.26 26.79
C LEU A 84 -4.61 -26.30 28.30
N SER A 85 -5.68 -26.85 28.85
CA SER A 85 -5.81 -27.07 30.29
C SER A 85 -4.69 -27.96 30.84
N ASP A 86 -4.25 -28.98 30.09
CA ASP A 86 -3.12 -29.82 30.50
C ASP A 86 -1.76 -29.09 30.45
N PHE A 87 -1.65 -28.00 29.68
CA PHE A 87 -0.44 -27.18 29.60
C PHE A 87 -0.33 -26.12 30.70
N ILE A 88 -1.38 -25.94 31.51
CA ILE A 88 -1.38 -25.05 32.65
C ILE A 88 -0.98 -25.83 33.92
N GLU A 89 -0.12 -25.23 34.74
CA GLU A 89 0.25 -25.81 36.04
C GLU A 89 -1.01 -26.05 36.88
N LYS A 90 -1.07 -27.17 37.57
CA LYS A 90 -2.26 -27.65 38.30
C LYS A 90 -2.80 -26.59 39.27
N GLU A 91 -1.94 -25.88 39.95
CA GLU A 91 -2.27 -24.86 40.95
C GLU A 91 -2.91 -23.60 40.33
N ASN A 92 -2.70 -23.39 39.04
CA ASN A 92 -3.18 -22.22 38.30
C ASN A 92 -4.35 -22.56 37.37
N ARG A 93 -4.79 -23.80 37.30
CA ARG A 93 -5.78 -24.32 36.37
C ARG A 93 -7.17 -24.38 36.97
N GLU A 94 -8.17 -23.96 36.22
CA GLU A 94 -9.60 -24.10 36.57
C GLU A 94 -9.96 -23.52 37.96
N ILE A 95 -9.45 -22.34 38.26
CA ILE A 95 -9.63 -21.69 39.57
C ILE A 95 -10.98 -21.05 39.67
N ILE A 96 -11.71 -21.29 40.76
CA ILE A 96 -13.01 -20.68 41.03
C ILE A 96 -12.84 -19.27 41.55
N ARG A 97 -13.41 -18.29 40.83
CA ARG A 97 -13.50 -16.90 41.26
C ARG A 97 -14.95 -16.53 41.55
N LYS A 98 -15.14 -15.66 42.55
CA LYS A 98 -16.47 -15.25 42.99
C LYS A 98 -16.56 -13.74 43.14
N ASN A 99 -17.71 -13.16 42.70
CA ASN A 99 -18.05 -11.80 42.99
C ASN A 99 -19.55 -11.76 43.41
N GLY A 100 -19.78 -11.69 44.72
CA GLY A 100 -21.13 -11.83 45.29
C GLY A 100 -21.72 -13.21 44.97
N ILE A 101 -22.85 -13.23 44.28
CA ILE A 101 -23.57 -14.46 43.87
C ILE A 101 -22.94 -15.10 42.62
N ILE A 102 -22.20 -14.30 41.84
CA ILE A 102 -21.60 -14.76 40.57
C ILE A 102 -20.38 -15.63 40.89
N LYS A 103 -20.38 -16.86 40.35
CA LYS A 103 -19.23 -17.80 40.39
C LYS A 103 -18.81 -18.09 39.01
N HIS A 104 -17.50 -18.12 38.80
CA HIS A 104 -16.90 -18.45 37.51
C HIS A 104 -15.65 -19.31 37.71
N ILE A 105 -15.43 -20.25 36.79
CA ILE A 105 -14.22 -21.05 36.70
C ILE A 105 -13.34 -20.39 35.65
N VAL A 106 -12.19 -19.88 36.06
CA VAL A 106 -11.19 -19.28 35.18
C VAL A 106 -10.29 -20.40 34.65
N ASP A 107 -10.10 -20.48 33.34
CA ASP A 107 -9.35 -21.56 32.71
C ASP A 107 -7.88 -21.59 33.18
N ALA A 108 -7.25 -20.43 33.26
CA ALA A 108 -5.93 -20.24 33.83
C ALA A 108 -5.89 -18.98 34.69
N TYR A 109 -5.32 -19.04 35.90
CA TYR A 109 -5.33 -17.92 36.84
C TYR A 109 -4.01 -17.79 37.60
N ASP A 110 -3.42 -16.60 37.51
CA ASP A 110 -2.26 -16.20 38.29
C ASP A 110 -2.68 -15.50 39.57
N SER A 111 -2.57 -16.18 40.70
CA SER A 111 -2.95 -15.68 42.02
C SER A 111 -2.04 -14.54 42.51
N LEU A 112 -0.81 -14.44 42.02
CA LEU A 112 0.17 -13.44 42.43
C LEU A 112 -0.19 -12.05 41.80
N ASN A 113 -0.67 -12.05 40.59
CA ASN A 113 -1.01 -10.83 39.84
C ASN A 113 -2.50 -10.55 39.78
N ASP A 114 -3.37 -11.41 40.34
CA ASP A 114 -4.85 -11.37 40.28
C ASP A 114 -5.37 -11.24 38.84
N MET A 115 -4.76 -11.99 37.92
CA MET A 115 -5.08 -12.02 36.50
C MET A 115 -5.44 -13.42 36.04
N GLY A 116 -6.38 -13.53 35.12
CA GLY A 116 -6.76 -14.78 34.50
C GLY A 116 -6.76 -14.74 32.97
N ILE A 117 -6.78 -15.92 32.38
CA ILE A 117 -6.93 -16.13 30.95
C ILE A 117 -8.09 -17.06 30.69
N GLU A 118 -8.95 -16.68 29.74
CA GLU A 118 -10.02 -17.49 29.21
C GLU A 118 -9.66 -18.01 27.81
N PHE A 119 -9.76 -19.29 27.61
CA PHE A 119 -9.56 -19.97 26.34
C PHE A 119 -10.92 -20.24 25.68
N GLN A 120 -11.22 -19.57 24.59
CA GLN A 120 -12.53 -19.66 23.96
C GLN A 120 -12.42 -20.23 22.54
N HIS A 121 -13.04 -21.37 22.33
CA HIS A 121 -13.07 -22.08 21.04
C HIS A 121 -14.35 -21.83 20.23
N SER A 122 -15.48 -21.58 20.89
CA SER A 122 -16.78 -21.39 20.25
C SER A 122 -17.38 -20.03 20.61
N PRO A 123 -18.33 -19.49 19.83
CA PRO A 123 -19.03 -18.26 20.18
C PRO A 123 -19.70 -18.35 21.55
N ILE A 124 -19.49 -17.34 22.39
CA ILE A 124 -20.02 -17.24 23.76
C ILE A 124 -21.01 -16.08 23.85
N SER A 125 -22.00 -16.17 24.73
CA SER A 125 -22.99 -15.11 24.91
C SER A 125 -22.41 -13.87 25.61
N LEU A 126 -22.99 -12.72 25.29
CA LEU A 126 -22.61 -11.43 25.89
C LEU A 126 -22.70 -11.47 27.43
N GLU A 127 -23.79 -12.04 27.95
CA GLU A 127 -24.03 -12.15 29.41
C GLU A 127 -22.97 -13.04 30.07
N ALA A 128 -22.58 -14.11 29.43
CA ALA A 128 -21.54 -14.98 29.95
C ALA A 128 -20.16 -14.28 30.03
N ILE A 129 -19.78 -13.49 29.01
CA ILE A 129 -18.55 -12.68 29.04
C ILE A 129 -18.61 -11.66 30.17
N GLN A 130 -19.69 -10.88 30.23
CA GLN A 130 -19.85 -9.86 31.27
C GLN A 130 -19.83 -10.44 32.69
N SER A 131 -20.45 -11.62 32.85
CA SER A 131 -20.43 -12.35 34.11
C SER A 131 -19.01 -12.79 34.50
N ARG A 132 -18.23 -13.29 33.55
CA ARG A 132 -16.85 -13.73 33.77
C ARG A 132 -15.92 -12.56 34.09
N ASP A 133 -15.93 -11.51 33.26
CA ASP A 133 -15.16 -10.28 33.45
C ASP A 133 -15.51 -9.52 34.76
N ALA A 134 -16.66 -9.82 35.36
CA ALA A 134 -17.04 -9.26 36.65
C ALA A 134 -16.38 -9.96 37.85
N THR A 135 -15.80 -11.16 37.68
CA THR A 135 -15.20 -11.96 38.74
C THR A 135 -13.71 -11.70 38.95
N THR A 136 -13.00 -11.40 37.89
CA THR A 136 -11.56 -11.08 37.92
C THR A 136 -11.13 -10.39 36.63
N HIS A 137 -9.91 -9.89 36.57
CA HIS A 137 -9.30 -9.34 35.38
C HIS A 137 -8.93 -10.47 34.42
N LEU A 138 -9.55 -10.53 33.23
CA LEU A 138 -9.40 -11.61 32.26
C LEU A 138 -8.86 -11.11 30.92
N ASP A 139 -7.79 -11.71 30.42
CA ASP A 139 -7.41 -11.68 29.02
C ASP A 139 -8.08 -12.85 28.29
N TRP A 140 -8.47 -12.66 27.05
CA TRP A 140 -9.20 -13.67 26.28
C TRP A 140 -8.41 -14.15 25.08
N ILE A 141 -8.27 -15.47 24.96
CA ILE A 141 -7.67 -16.12 23.81
C ILE A 141 -8.75 -16.88 23.04
N PHE A 142 -9.08 -16.38 21.85
CA PHE A 142 -10.05 -17.03 20.97
C PHE A 142 -9.34 -17.93 19.98
N ASN A 143 -9.68 -19.20 19.96
CA ASN A 143 -9.17 -20.13 18.96
C ASN A 143 -9.89 -19.96 17.63
N VAL A 144 -9.17 -19.50 16.65
CA VAL A 144 -9.66 -19.29 15.28
C VAL A 144 -8.97 -20.20 14.26
N GLU A 145 -8.20 -21.18 14.72
CA GLU A 145 -7.44 -22.13 13.88
C GLU A 145 -8.32 -22.80 12.81
N ASN A 146 -9.49 -23.31 13.22
CA ASN A 146 -10.44 -23.98 12.33
C ASN A 146 -11.42 -23.04 11.64
N GLN A 147 -11.32 -21.73 11.92
CA GLN A 147 -12.12 -20.71 11.26
C GLN A 147 -11.36 -20.21 10.06
N PHE A 148 -12.00 -20.25 8.89
CA PHE A 148 -11.40 -19.70 7.69
C PHE A 148 -11.47 -18.18 7.72
N ILE A 149 -10.52 -17.56 8.45
CA ILE A 149 -10.39 -16.11 8.55
C ILE A 149 -9.57 -15.62 7.36
N ARG A 150 -10.20 -14.84 6.49
CA ARG A 150 -9.49 -14.12 5.45
C ARG A 150 -8.74 -12.99 6.11
N ARG A 151 -7.45 -12.94 5.88
CA ARG A 151 -6.56 -11.96 6.48
C ARG A 151 -5.60 -11.36 5.47
N VAL A 152 -5.24 -10.11 5.71
CA VAL A 152 -4.25 -9.37 4.93
C VAL A 152 -3.29 -8.72 5.91
N GLN A 153 -2.03 -9.05 5.79
CA GLN A 153 -0.97 -8.44 6.56
C GLN A 153 -0.43 -7.20 5.87
N ILE A 154 -0.24 -6.13 6.62
CA ILE A 154 0.32 -4.87 6.14
C ILE A 154 1.33 -4.40 7.18
N GLY A 155 2.62 -4.66 6.95
CA GLY A 155 3.66 -4.47 7.98
C GLY A 155 3.41 -5.40 9.17
N ASN A 156 3.45 -4.86 10.38
CA ASN A 156 3.14 -5.60 11.61
C ASN A 156 1.64 -5.70 11.90
N ARG A 157 0.79 -5.03 11.12
CA ARG A 157 -0.65 -5.05 11.30
C ARG A 157 -1.31 -6.07 10.41
N ILE A 158 -2.44 -6.56 10.87
CA ILE A 158 -3.27 -7.49 10.15
C ILE A 158 -4.72 -7.01 10.15
N VAL A 159 -5.36 -7.12 8.99
CA VAL A 159 -6.79 -6.94 8.84
C VAL A 159 -7.41 -8.30 8.58
N CYS A 160 -8.34 -8.73 9.41
CA CYS A 160 -8.98 -10.04 9.32
C CYS A 160 -10.50 -9.92 9.23
N GLU A 161 -11.11 -10.75 8.37
CA GLU A 161 -12.57 -10.87 8.24
C GLU A 161 -13.14 -11.58 9.47
N ILE A 162 -14.21 -11.01 10.04
CA ILE A 162 -14.93 -11.62 11.16
C ILE A 162 -15.69 -12.84 10.64
N PRO A 163 -15.53 -14.04 11.24
CA PRO A 163 -16.14 -15.28 10.75
C PRO A 163 -17.67 -15.22 10.70
N HIS A 164 -18.29 -14.69 11.75
CA HIS A 164 -19.72 -14.40 11.81
C HIS A 164 -20.11 -13.53 13.02
N ASP A 165 -21.34 -13.00 13.01
CA ASP A 165 -21.83 -11.96 13.92
C ASP A 165 -21.74 -12.29 15.43
N ASN A 166 -21.77 -13.56 15.80
CA ASN A 166 -21.68 -13.96 17.19
C ASN A 166 -20.29 -13.73 17.77
N TRP A 167 -19.23 -13.96 16.99
CA TRP A 167 -17.86 -13.63 17.37
C TRP A 167 -17.66 -12.14 17.56
N GLU A 168 -18.27 -11.34 16.67
CA GLU A 168 -18.24 -9.88 16.77
C GLU A 168 -18.79 -9.39 18.10
N LYS A 169 -19.95 -9.90 18.49
CA LYS A 169 -20.58 -9.53 19.77
C LYS A 169 -19.73 -9.96 20.97
N ALA A 170 -19.18 -11.19 20.90
CA ALA A 170 -18.32 -11.71 21.96
C ALA A 170 -17.06 -10.85 22.16
N VAL A 171 -16.31 -10.59 21.09
CA VAL A 171 -15.08 -9.81 21.15
C VAL A 171 -15.31 -8.38 21.64
N LYS A 172 -16.40 -7.74 21.22
CA LYS A 172 -16.79 -6.39 21.70
C LYS A 172 -17.11 -6.33 23.18
N ALA A 173 -17.61 -7.41 23.74
CA ALA A 173 -18.00 -7.48 25.12
C ALA A 173 -16.83 -7.61 26.10
N VAL A 174 -15.72 -8.15 25.65
CA VAL A 174 -14.50 -8.34 26.48
C VAL A 174 -13.94 -6.98 26.90
N LYS A 175 -13.57 -6.81 28.17
CA LYS A 175 -13.04 -5.53 28.70
C LYS A 175 -11.52 -5.39 28.48
N ASN A 176 -10.79 -6.49 28.58
CA ASN A 176 -9.33 -6.51 28.54
C ASN A 176 -8.80 -6.94 27.16
N ARG A 177 -7.58 -7.46 27.11
CA ARG A 177 -6.94 -7.84 25.84
C ARG A 177 -7.61 -9.04 25.19
N VAL A 178 -7.63 -9.05 23.86
CA VAL A 178 -8.15 -10.16 23.06
C VAL A 178 -7.06 -10.61 22.11
N TYR A 179 -6.67 -11.86 22.24
CA TYR A 179 -5.75 -12.54 21.35
C TYR A 179 -6.51 -13.56 20.49
N LEU A 180 -6.17 -13.63 19.20
CA LEU A 180 -6.67 -14.67 18.31
C LEU A 180 -5.56 -15.71 18.10
N TYR A 181 -5.76 -16.91 18.58
CA TYR A 181 -4.87 -18.05 18.31
C TYR A 181 -5.21 -18.63 16.93
N THR A 182 -4.23 -18.63 16.03
CA THR A 182 -4.42 -18.99 14.62
C THR A 182 -4.01 -20.42 14.28
N GLY A 183 -3.52 -21.19 15.26
CA GLY A 183 -2.90 -22.49 15.04
C GLY A 183 -1.45 -22.41 14.53
N TYR A 184 -0.89 -21.20 14.45
CA TYR A 184 0.47 -20.91 13.99
C TYR A 184 1.27 -20.23 15.09
N ARG A 185 2.57 -20.05 14.87
CA ARG A 185 3.46 -19.29 15.77
C ARG A 185 3.01 -17.82 15.93
N GLU A 186 2.38 -17.27 14.92
CA GLU A 186 1.88 -15.90 14.91
C GLU A 186 0.46 -15.83 15.47
N TRP A 187 0.24 -14.99 16.44
CA TRP A 187 -1.04 -14.68 17.05
C TRP A 187 -1.48 -13.28 16.63
N ILE A 188 -2.72 -12.91 16.88
CA ILE A 188 -3.24 -11.59 16.55
C ILE A 188 -3.77 -10.93 17.82
N LEU A 189 -3.10 -9.87 18.27
CA LEU A 189 -3.61 -8.99 19.32
C LEU A 189 -4.54 -7.94 18.67
N LEU A 190 -5.82 -7.93 19.02
CA LEU A 190 -6.77 -6.95 18.51
C LEU A 190 -6.56 -5.59 19.16
N GLU A 191 -6.22 -4.56 18.36
CA GLU A 191 -5.91 -3.21 18.83
C GLU A 191 -7.17 -2.44 19.27
N ASP A 192 -8.19 -2.49 18.43
CA ASP A 192 -9.49 -1.94 18.76
C ASP A 192 -10.59 -2.94 18.39
N ARG A 193 -11.74 -2.79 19.03
CA ARG A 193 -12.88 -3.69 18.88
C ARG A 193 -13.98 -3.06 18.05
N GLU A 194 -13.66 -1.95 17.37
CA GLU A 194 -14.59 -1.35 16.44
C GLU A 194 -14.68 -2.19 15.17
N ASN A 195 -15.89 -2.36 14.69
CA ASN A 195 -16.10 -3.01 13.42
C ASN A 195 -15.85 -2.05 12.29
N TYR A 196 -14.85 -2.35 11.51
CA TYR A 196 -14.68 -1.72 10.23
C TYR A 196 -15.47 -2.48 9.17
N HIS A 197 -16.01 -1.73 8.22
CA HIS A 197 -16.74 -2.31 7.13
C HIS A 197 -15.96 -2.16 5.83
N ILE A 198 -15.85 -3.25 5.10
CA ILE A 198 -15.35 -3.26 3.73
C ILE A 198 -16.46 -3.66 2.78
N GLU A 199 -16.44 -3.09 1.58
CA GLU A 199 -17.40 -3.42 0.53
C GLU A 199 -16.75 -4.35 -0.49
N ILE A 200 -17.41 -5.49 -0.73
CA ILE A 200 -17.00 -6.47 -1.75
C ILE A 200 -18.14 -6.61 -2.74
N GLY A 201 -18.09 -5.89 -3.86
CA GLY A 201 -19.22 -5.76 -4.78
C GLY A 201 -20.40 -5.09 -4.06
N THR A 202 -21.54 -5.78 -3.98
CA THR A 202 -22.74 -5.32 -3.26
C THR A 202 -22.81 -5.78 -1.79
N LYS A 203 -21.82 -6.53 -1.31
CA LYS A 203 -21.84 -7.10 0.03
C LYS A 203 -20.93 -6.33 0.97
N ARG A 204 -21.48 -5.94 2.11
CA ARG A 204 -20.75 -5.37 3.24
C ARG A 204 -20.19 -6.50 4.10
N ARG A 205 -18.91 -6.38 4.53
CA ARG A 205 -18.23 -7.34 5.39
C ARG A 205 -17.61 -6.61 6.58
N ASN A 206 -17.67 -7.25 7.73
CA ASN A 206 -17.05 -6.75 8.94
C ASN A 206 -15.62 -7.27 9.05
N VAL A 207 -14.69 -6.42 9.49
CA VAL A 207 -13.29 -6.78 9.70
C VAL A 207 -12.78 -6.20 11.01
N TRP A 208 -11.77 -6.86 11.58
CA TRP A 208 -10.99 -6.38 12.71
C TRP A 208 -9.60 -5.98 12.26
N ILE A 209 -9.00 -5.06 13.00
CA ILE A 209 -7.59 -4.67 12.86
C ILE A 209 -6.85 -5.09 14.12
N GLY A 210 -5.71 -5.74 13.95
CA GLY A 210 -4.86 -6.17 15.05
C GLY A 210 -3.38 -6.12 14.68
N ASN A 211 -2.53 -6.36 15.67
CA ASN A 211 -1.10 -6.54 15.49
C ASN A 211 -0.78 -8.03 15.43
N ILE A 212 0.15 -8.41 14.57
CA ILE A 212 0.76 -9.73 14.64
C ILE A 212 1.75 -9.69 15.81
N CYS A 213 1.62 -10.65 16.69
CA CYS A 213 2.54 -10.92 17.78
C CYS A 213 3.03 -12.36 17.72
N LEU A 214 4.27 -12.60 18.08
CA LEU A 214 4.79 -13.95 18.24
C LEU A 214 4.32 -14.50 19.59
N PHE A 215 4.29 -15.83 19.72
CA PHE A 215 3.94 -16.47 20.99
C PHE A 215 4.82 -15.95 22.15
N ASP A 216 6.11 -15.76 21.94
CA ASP A 216 7.02 -15.26 22.97
C ASP A 216 6.57 -13.89 23.50
N GLU A 217 6.09 -12.98 22.64
CA GLU A 217 5.54 -11.67 23.06
C GLU A 217 4.23 -11.83 23.86
N VAL A 218 3.35 -12.75 23.43
CA VAL A 218 2.12 -13.07 24.19
C VAL A 218 2.46 -13.66 25.55
N TYR A 219 3.47 -14.53 25.60
CA TYR A 219 3.96 -15.18 26.81
C TYR A 219 4.51 -14.17 27.81
N GLU A 220 5.28 -13.18 27.36
CA GLU A 220 5.83 -12.10 28.19
C GLU A 220 4.75 -11.08 28.63
N ASP A 221 3.82 -10.75 27.74
CA ASP A 221 2.80 -9.73 27.97
C ASP A 221 1.60 -10.19 28.82
N THR A 222 1.44 -11.50 28.96
CA THR A 222 0.33 -12.10 29.73
C THR A 222 0.86 -12.82 30.95
N CYS A 223 -0.04 -13.24 31.83
CA CYS A 223 0.34 -14.09 32.97
C CYS A 223 0.67 -15.56 32.60
N LEU A 224 0.69 -15.91 31.31
CA LEU A 224 1.04 -17.25 30.85
C LEU A 224 2.43 -17.70 31.32
N GLN A 225 3.40 -16.78 31.39
CA GLN A 225 4.75 -17.06 31.86
C GLN A 225 4.81 -17.70 33.28
N ASN A 226 3.80 -17.38 34.10
CA ASN A 226 3.73 -17.88 35.49
C ASN A 226 2.88 -19.14 35.62
N MET A 227 2.26 -19.61 34.54
CA MET A 227 1.23 -20.63 34.60
C MET A 227 1.47 -21.82 33.67
N LEU A 228 2.25 -21.66 32.57
CA LEU A 228 2.49 -22.74 31.62
C LEU A 228 3.47 -23.76 32.16
N THR A 229 3.20 -25.06 31.93
CA THR A 229 4.14 -26.14 32.10
C THR A 229 5.26 -26.08 31.05
N GLU A 230 6.42 -26.77 31.30
CA GLU A 230 7.48 -26.89 30.30
C GLU A 230 6.99 -27.53 28.99
N GLU A 231 6.08 -28.50 29.08
CA GLU A 231 5.45 -29.12 27.89
C GLU A 231 4.58 -28.13 27.12
N GLY A 232 3.80 -27.32 27.82
CA GLY A 232 2.97 -26.24 27.22
C GLY A 232 3.82 -25.19 26.54
N LEU A 233 4.87 -24.72 27.18
CA LEU A 233 5.81 -23.77 26.60
C LEU A 233 6.46 -24.33 25.32
N THR A 234 6.96 -25.55 25.36
CA THR A 234 7.56 -26.23 24.20
C THR A 234 6.56 -26.38 23.06
N TYR A 235 5.31 -26.78 23.36
CA TYR A 235 4.26 -26.89 22.34
C TYR A 235 4.02 -25.60 21.53
N PHE A 236 3.93 -24.47 22.21
CA PHE A 236 3.70 -23.20 21.54
C PHE A 236 4.94 -22.66 20.81
N GLN A 237 6.15 -22.94 21.33
CA GLN A 237 7.40 -22.52 20.69
C GLN A 237 7.76 -23.36 19.45
N GLU A 238 7.48 -24.67 19.49
CA GLU A 238 7.78 -25.59 18.38
C GLU A 238 6.76 -25.54 17.25
N ASN A 239 5.63 -24.84 17.42
CA ASN A 239 4.61 -24.72 16.39
C ASN A 239 5.07 -23.78 15.27
N THR A 240 6.05 -24.25 14.50
CA THR A 240 6.79 -23.48 13.46
C THR A 240 6.09 -23.39 12.11
N LYS A 241 4.82 -23.77 12.00
CA LYS A 241 4.10 -23.64 10.74
C LYS A 241 3.99 -22.17 10.35
N GLU A 242 4.83 -21.76 9.42
CA GLU A 242 4.84 -20.41 8.88
C GLU A 242 3.58 -20.12 8.04
N LEU A 243 3.09 -18.91 8.18
CA LEU A 243 1.94 -18.34 7.45
C LEU A 243 2.17 -18.13 5.95
N GLU A 244 3.29 -18.53 5.39
CA GLU A 244 3.71 -18.20 4.03
C GLU A 244 2.72 -18.59 2.93
N THR A 245 1.97 -19.64 3.10
CA THR A 245 1.13 -20.21 2.03
C THR A 245 -0.15 -19.43 1.77
N VAL A 246 -0.61 -18.61 2.70
CA VAL A 246 -1.90 -17.90 2.59
C VAL A 246 -1.78 -16.59 1.82
N ARG A 247 -0.61 -15.98 1.77
CA ARG A 247 -0.37 -14.72 1.02
C ARG A 247 -0.67 -14.83 -0.48
N ILE A 248 -0.40 -15.96 -1.10
CA ILE A 248 -0.37 -16.10 -2.57
C ILE A 248 -1.67 -16.69 -3.14
N ILE A 249 -2.35 -17.56 -2.42
CA ILE A 249 -3.50 -18.30 -2.97
C ILE A 249 -4.74 -17.41 -3.13
N TYR A 250 -4.93 -16.40 -2.30
CA TYR A 250 -6.06 -15.49 -2.37
C TYR A 250 -5.95 -14.42 -3.46
N ALA A 251 -4.74 -14.06 -3.88
CA ALA A 251 -4.49 -12.98 -4.84
C ALA A 251 -4.98 -13.28 -6.27
N ARG A 252 -5.27 -14.54 -6.61
CA ARG A 252 -5.53 -14.93 -7.99
C ARG A 252 -6.99 -14.94 -8.45
N CYS A 253 -7.96 -14.70 -7.59
CA CYS A 253 -9.34 -14.57 -8.04
C CYS A 253 -9.88 -13.16 -7.83
N LYS A 254 -10.72 -12.70 -8.79
CA LYS A 254 -11.34 -11.36 -8.80
C LYS A 254 -11.99 -10.99 -7.47
N LYS A 255 -12.66 -11.91 -6.80
CA LYS A 255 -13.35 -11.69 -5.52
C LYS A 255 -12.38 -11.39 -4.38
N SER A 256 -11.24 -12.05 -4.35
CA SER A 256 -10.17 -11.82 -3.36
C SER A 256 -9.48 -10.48 -3.60
N MET A 257 -9.31 -10.08 -4.87
CA MET A 257 -8.73 -8.78 -5.20
C MET A 257 -9.61 -7.61 -4.75
N PHE A 258 -10.95 -7.72 -4.86
CA PHE A 258 -11.86 -6.70 -4.31
C PHE A 258 -11.74 -6.57 -2.78
N LEU A 259 -11.63 -7.70 -2.09
CA LEU A 259 -11.43 -7.71 -0.65
C LEU A 259 -10.11 -7.02 -0.29
N LEU A 260 -9.03 -7.42 -0.92
CA LEU A 260 -7.68 -6.89 -0.69
C LEU A 260 -7.61 -5.39 -0.95
N ASP A 261 -8.13 -4.91 -2.08
CA ASP A 261 -8.21 -3.48 -2.40
C ASP A 261 -8.98 -2.69 -1.31
N SER A 262 -10.11 -3.22 -0.84
CA SER A 262 -10.91 -2.57 0.18
C SER A 262 -10.21 -2.51 1.54
N ILE A 263 -9.50 -3.57 1.91
CA ILE A 263 -8.69 -3.64 3.13
C ILE A 263 -7.53 -2.64 3.05
N HIS A 264 -6.79 -2.62 1.95
CA HIS A 264 -5.68 -1.69 1.75
C HIS A 264 -6.13 -0.23 1.87
N ARG A 265 -7.29 0.12 1.27
CA ARG A 265 -7.86 1.48 1.40
C ARG A 265 -8.26 1.81 2.83
N LEU A 266 -8.91 0.88 3.52
CA LEU A 266 -9.27 1.07 4.93
C LEU A 266 -8.03 1.32 5.78
N TYR A 267 -6.98 0.52 5.57
CA TYR A 267 -5.73 0.66 6.29
C TYR A 267 -5.09 2.03 6.08
N VAL A 268 -5.02 2.52 4.84
CA VAL A 268 -4.49 3.85 4.52
C VAL A 268 -5.19 4.96 5.31
N TYR A 269 -6.53 4.90 5.41
CA TYR A 269 -7.32 5.92 6.10
C TYR A 269 -7.26 5.83 7.63
N LYS A 270 -6.92 4.67 8.17
CA LYS A 270 -6.86 4.42 9.62
C LYS A 270 -5.43 4.41 10.18
N HIS A 271 -4.43 4.47 9.31
CA HIS A 271 -3.03 4.50 9.75
C HIS A 271 -2.71 5.76 10.55
N ILE A 272 -2.10 5.58 11.71
CA ILE A 272 -1.62 6.67 12.56
C ILE A 272 -0.16 6.96 12.20
N PHE A 273 0.05 8.01 11.41
CA PHE A 273 1.37 8.39 10.93
C PHE A 273 2.27 8.91 12.05
N GLN A 274 3.44 8.30 12.17
CA GLN A 274 4.48 8.68 13.11
C GLN A 274 5.69 9.29 12.38
N LYS A 275 6.57 9.94 13.12
CA LYS A 275 7.80 10.50 12.59
C LYS A 275 8.67 9.38 12.03
N GLY A 276 9.15 9.54 10.79
CA GLY A 276 9.93 8.53 10.10
C GLY A 276 9.13 7.57 9.21
N ASP A 277 7.80 7.54 9.32
CA ASP A 277 6.98 6.65 8.50
C ASP A 277 7.09 6.96 7.01
N VAL A 278 7.23 5.91 6.22
CA VAL A 278 7.16 5.95 4.76
C VAL A 278 6.09 4.97 4.29
N MET A 279 5.03 5.50 3.69
CA MET A 279 3.98 4.69 3.07
C MET A 279 4.07 4.84 1.54
N ALA A 280 4.13 3.73 0.84
CA ALA A 280 4.15 3.68 -0.62
C ALA A 280 2.89 2.99 -1.16
N ILE A 281 2.04 3.75 -1.85
CA ILE A 281 0.78 3.27 -2.42
C ILE A 281 0.99 3.03 -3.92
N LYS A 282 1.27 1.78 -4.28
CA LYS A 282 1.29 1.32 -5.67
C LYS A 282 -0.16 1.17 -6.14
N SER A 283 -0.51 1.70 -7.28
CA SER A 283 -1.91 1.73 -7.69
C SER A 283 -2.06 1.63 -9.21
N VAL A 284 -3.11 0.98 -9.66
CA VAL A 284 -3.45 0.90 -11.08
C VAL A 284 -4.02 2.23 -11.61
N ALA A 285 -4.05 2.37 -12.93
CA ALA A 285 -4.66 3.52 -13.60
C ALA A 285 -6.13 3.71 -13.16
N GLY A 286 -6.55 4.96 -12.90
CA GLY A 286 -7.92 5.25 -12.50
C GLY A 286 -8.33 4.77 -11.11
N SER A 287 -7.37 4.40 -10.24
CA SER A 287 -7.62 3.87 -8.89
C SER A 287 -8.09 4.90 -7.86
N GLY A 288 -8.11 6.19 -8.20
CA GLY A 288 -8.46 7.26 -7.28
C GLY A 288 -7.30 7.74 -6.40
N LYS A 289 -6.05 7.67 -6.87
CA LYS A 289 -4.84 8.18 -6.20
C LYS A 289 -5.04 9.54 -5.55
N THR A 290 -5.32 10.52 -6.38
CA THR A 290 -5.52 11.91 -5.96
C THR A 290 -6.69 12.07 -4.96
N THR A 291 -7.78 11.32 -5.17
CA THR A 291 -8.92 11.30 -4.23
C THR A 291 -8.49 10.80 -2.86
N THR A 292 -7.69 9.75 -2.81
CA THR A 292 -7.15 9.22 -1.55
C THR A 292 -6.32 10.26 -0.81
N LEU A 293 -5.43 10.99 -1.50
CA LEU A 293 -4.63 12.05 -0.89
C LEU A 293 -5.50 13.20 -0.35
N LEU A 294 -6.56 13.58 -1.08
CA LEU A 294 -7.51 14.61 -0.62
C LEU A 294 -8.31 14.15 0.61
N GLU A 295 -8.74 12.89 0.66
CA GLU A 295 -9.43 12.35 1.84
C GLU A 295 -8.50 12.26 3.05
N LEU A 296 -7.24 11.85 2.87
CA LEU A 296 -6.23 11.89 3.93
C LEU A 296 -6.02 13.31 4.47
N ALA A 297 -6.02 14.32 3.60
CA ALA A 297 -5.92 15.71 4.03
C ALA A 297 -7.11 16.16 4.90
N LYS A 298 -8.32 15.66 4.60
CA LYS A 298 -9.52 15.92 5.43
C LYS A 298 -9.44 15.20 6.79
N ILE A 299 -8.95 13.95 6.81
CA ILE A 299 -8.76 13.18 8.03
C ILE A 299 -7.76 13.90 8.93
N HIS A 300 -6.63 14.33 8.38
CA HIS A 300 -5.55 15.00 9.09
C HIS A 300 -5.67 16.54 9.06
N LYS A 301 -6.87 17.08 9.25
CA LYS A 301 -7.18 18.52 9.10
C LYS A 301 -6.34 19.47 9.96
N THR A 302 -5.75 19.00 11.04
CA THR A 302 -4.86 19.78 11.92
C THR A 302 -3.40 19.78 11.47
N LYS A 303 -3.02 18.91 10.54
CA LYS A 303 -1.66 18.79 10.01
C LYS A 303 -1.46 19.71 8.81
N LYS A 304 -0.30 20.35 8.73
CA LYS A 304 0.14 21.07 7.52
C LYS A 304 0.79 20.08 6.56
N ILE A 305 0.18 19.88 5.40
CA ILE A 305 0.57 18.85 4.44
C ILE A 305 1.21 19.48 3.22
N LEU A 306 2.46 19.14 2.92
CA LEU A 306 3.10 19.46 1.67
C LEU A 306 2.69 18.43 0.61
N TYR A 307 2.04 18.87 -0.47
CA TYR A 307 1.76 18.04 -1.64
C TYR A 307 2.75 18.34 -2.75
N LEU A 308 3.43 17.30 -3.24
CA LEU A 308 4.40 17.39 -4.31
C LEU A 308 3.93 16.64 -5.55
N ALA A 309 4.03 17.31 -6.69
CA ALA A 309 3.77 16.73 -8.00
C ALA A 309 4.93 17.02 -8.97
N PHE A 310 5.02 16.20 -10.00
CA PHE A 310 6.07 16.33 -11.02
C PHE A 310 5.89 17.60 -11.88
N ASN A 311 4.65 17.95 -12.26
CA ASN A 311 4.39 19.05 -13.20
C ASN A 311 3.37 20.09 -12.69
N ARG A 312 3.35 21.25 -13.35
CA ARG A 312 2.48 22.39 -12.98
C ARG A 312 0.99 22.12 -13.23
N SER A 313 0.65 21.32 -14.23
CA SER A 313 -0.76 21.02 -14.54
C SER A 313 -1.43 20.24 -13.40
N LEU A 314 -0.73 19.25 -12.83
CA LEU A 314 -1.19 18.51 -11.64
C LEU A 314 -1.38 19.43 -10.43
N VAL A 315 -0.42 20.34 -10.18
CA VAL A 315 -0.53 21.33 -9.10
C VAL A 315 -1.77 22.22 -9.28
N SER A 316 -2.03 22.70 -10.49
CA SER A 316 -3.20 23.53 -10.79
C SER A 316 -4.52 22.76 -10.63
N GLU A 317 -4.54 21.51 -11.05
CA GLU A 317 -5.70 20.63 -10.89
C GLU A 317 -6.01 20.38 -9.41
N ILE A 318 -4.98 20.04 -8.62
CA ILE A 318 -5.13 19.87 -7.18
C ILE A 318 -5.59 21.15 -6.51
N GLN A 319 -5.03 22.31 -6.85
CA GLN A 319 -5.46 23.59 -6.29
C GLN A 319 -6.95 23.85 -6.54
N THR A 320 -7.44 23.52 -7.73
CA THR A 320 -8.86 23.62 -8.08
C THR A 320 -9.72 22.70 -7.22
N LYS A 321 -9.28 21.44 -7.03
CA LYS A 321 -9.97 20.45 -6.18
C LYS A 321 -9.98 20.85 -4.71
N LEU A 322 -8.87 21.38 -4.18
CA LEU A 322 -8.76 21.90 -2.81
C LEU A 322 -9.75 23.04 -2.55
N ASN A 323 -9.83 23.99 -3.47
CA ASN A 323 -10.77 25.10 -3.37
C ASN A 323 -12.23 24.61 -3.39
N LYS A 324 -12.57 23.71 -4.33
CA LYS A 324 -13.92 23.14 -4.45
C LYS A 324 -14.33 22.37 -3.20
N GLN A 325 -13.40 21.63 -2.58
CA GLN A 325 -13.65 20.81 -1.38
C GLN A 325 -13.38 21.55 -0.06
N LYS A 326 -12.95 22.82 -0.11
CA LYS A 326 -12.64 23.68 1.04
C LYS A 326 -11.54 23.09 1.95
N ILE A 327 -10.57 22.37 1.37
CA ILE A 327 -9.41 21.84 2.08
C ILE A 327 -8.35 22.95 2.16
N LYS A 328 -7.93 23.34 3.38
CA LYS A 328 -7.03 24.48 3.62
C LYS A 328 -5.64 24.09 4.15
N ASN A 329 -5.46 22.84 4.51
CA ASN A 329 -4.25 22.33 5.19
C ASN A 329 -3.28 21.61 4.26
N MET A 330 -3.54 21.55 2.96
CA MET A 330 -2.67 20.96 1.93
C MET A 330 -2.12 22.07 1.01
N TYR A 331 -0.81 22.09 0.83
CA TYR A 331 -0.05 23.10 0.10
C TYR A 331 0.61 22.46 -1.13
N PRO A 332 0.05 22.63 -2.34
CA PRO A 332 0.57 21.99 -3.54
C PRO A 332 1.70 22.78 -4.18
N TYR A 333 2.79 22.07 -4.49
CA TYR A 333 3.96 22.58 -5.20
C TYR A 333 4.44 21.54 -6.21
N THR A 334 5.13 22.01 -7.27
CA THR A 334 6.01 21.13 -8.02
C THR A 334 7.29 20.93 -7.22
N PHE A 335 7.94 19.76 -7.40
CA PHE A 335 9.21 19.50 -6.72
C PHE A 335 10.25 20.62 -6.99
N ASP A 336 10.41 21.02 -8.24
CA ASP A 336 11.35 22.06 -8.61
C ASP A 336 10.99 23.45 -8.02
N SER A 337 9.70 23.73 -7.78
CA SER A 337 9.32 25.02 -7.15
C SER A 337 9.68 25.04 -5.66
N ILE A 338 9.50 23.94 -4.93
CA ILE A 338 9.91 23.88 -3.52
C ILE A 338 11.44 23.90 -3.39
N LEU A 339 12.14 23.19 -4.27
CA LEU A 339 13.61 23.23 -4.34
C LEU A 339 14.14 24.65 -4.57
N ARG A 340 13.58 25.35 -5.57
CA ARG A 340 13.91 26.74 -5.88
C ARG A 340 13.64 27.66 -4.70
N ASN A 341 12.48 27.53 -4.04
CA ASN A 341 12.14 28.36 -2.89
C ASN A 341 13.11 28.14 -1.72
N THR A 342 13.51 26.89 -1.48
CA THR A 342 14.50 26.53 -0.48
C THR A 342 15.86 27.16 -0.81
N TYR A 343 16.32 27.05 -2.05
CA TYR A 343 17.55 27.67 -2.51
C TYR A 343 17.55 29.19 -2.32
N ILE A 344 16.48 29.89 -2.74
CA ILE A 344 16.33 31.33 -2.57
C ILE A 344 16.37 31.72 -1.08
N ALA A 345 15.69 30.94 -0.23
CA ALA A 345 15.66 31.21 1.22
C ALA A 345 17.06 31.10 1.85
N MET A 346 17.87 30.13 1.40
CA MET A 346 19.24 29.92 1.86
C MET A 346 20.19 31.06 1.39
N LYS A 347 19.97 31.58 0.16
CA LYS A 347 20.81 32.54 -0.53
C LYS A 347 20.34 34.01 -0.39
N LYS A 348 19.46 34.32 0.55
CA LYS A 348 18.81 35.63 0.74
C LYS A 348 19.77 36.84 0.73
N ASN A 349 21.03 36.63 1.02
CA ASN A 349 22.05 37.69 1.12
C ASN A 349 23.04 37.71 -0.05
N GLU A 350 22.86 36.88 -1.09
CA GLU A 350 23.75 36.88 -2.26
C GLU A 350 23.08 37.64 -3.43
N PRO A 351 23.64 38.75 -3.90
CA PRO A 351 22.94 39.68 -4.80
C PRO A 351 22.85 39.27 -6.28
N ASN A 352 23.52 38.21 -6.73
CA ASN A 352 23.64 37.88 -8.16
C ASN A 352 23.41 36.41 -8.46
N ILE A 353 22.16 35.96 -8.29
CA ILE A 353 21.79 34.60 -8.70
C ILE A 353 21.22 34.61 -10.13
N THR A 354 21.93 34.05 -11.09
CA THR A 354 21.44 33.86 -12.43
C THR A 354 20.65 32.54 -12.49
N TYR A 355 19.31 32.66 -12.54
CA TYR A 355 18.43 31.50 -12.79
C TYR A 355 18.51 31.09 -14.25
N VAL A 356 18.77 29.82 -14.45
CA VAL A 356 18.97 29.28 -15.76
C VAL A 356 17.92 28.20 -16.05
N ASN A 357 17.23 28.37 -17.15
CA ASN A 357 16.31 27.35 -17.67
C ASN A 357 17.08 26.13 -18.16
N SER A 358 16.56 24.94 -17.94
CA SER A 358 17.18 23.65 -18.30
C SER A 358 17.56 23.52 -19.80
N GLN A 359 16.86 24.27 -20.67
CA GLN A 359 17.12 24.28 -22.11
C GLN A 359 18.35 25.08 -22.55
N SER A 360 19.06 25.74 -21.66
CA SER A 360 20.00 26.77 -22.08
C SER A 360 21.37 26.74 -21.44
N ILE A 361 21.85 25.61 -20.88
CA ILE A 361 23.27 25.46 -20.50
C ILE A 361 24.14 25.80 -21.70
N GLN A 362 23.78 25.38 -22.90
CA GLN A 362 24.47 25.73 -24.15
C GLN A 362 24.48 27.24 -24.42
N ASN A 363 23.39 27.95 -24.09
CA ASN A 363 23.22 29.38 -24.38
C ASN A 363 23.83 30.28 -23.29
N ILE A 364 24.11 29.73 -22.12
CA ILE A 364 24.46 30.48 -20.93
C ILE A 364 25.95 30.60 -20.71
N LEU A 365 26.70 29.62 -21.22
CA LEU A 365 28.13 29.58 -21.00
C LEU A 365 28.86 30.31 -22.17
N PRO A 366 29.24 31.59 -22.03
CA PRO A 366 29.92 32.32 -23.09
C PRO A 366 31.15 31.61 -23.66
N TRP A 367 31.81 30.81 -22.82
CA TRP A 367 32.99 30.02 -23.21
C TRP A 367 32.70 28.71 -23.93
N LEU A 368 31.44 28.27 -23.99
CA LEU A 368 30.97 27.20 -24.92
C LEU A 368 30.64 27.78 -26.28
N LYS A 369 30.36 29.09 -26.40
CA LYS A 369 30.22 29.77 -27.70
C LYS A 369 31.52 29.64 -28.49
N GLY A 370 31.43 29.20 -29.73
CA GLY A 370 32.63 29.00 -30.58
C GLY A 370 33.29 27.63 -30.49
N LYS A 371 32.82 26.73 -29.61
CA LYS A 371 33.22 25.32 -29.64
C LYS A 371 32.38 24.56 -30.64
N PRO A 372 32.92 23.46 -31.26
CA PRO A 372 32.14 22.59 -32.12
C PRO A 372 30.84 22.14 -31.47
N PHE A 373 29.76 22.07 -32.23
CA PHE A 373 28.43 21.71 -31.75
C PHE A 373 28.45 20.37 -30.97
N GLN A 374 29.03 19.33 -31.54
CA GLN A 374 29.14 18.02 -30.92
C GLN A 374 29.85 18.05 -29.57
N MET A 375 30.89 18.87 -29.40
CA MET A 375 31.57 19.03 -28.11
C MET A 375 30.68 19.71 -27.05
N ARG A 376 29.83 20.63 -27.47
CA ARG A 376 28.88 21.30 -26.55
C ARG A 376 27.84 20.33 -26.06
N GLU A 377 27.25 19.53 -26.96
CA GLU A 377 26.27 18.49 -26.61
C GLU A 377 26.87 17.43 -25.69
N ASP A 378 28.07 16.92 -26.02
CA ASP A 378 28.74 15.94 -25.16
C ASP A 378 28.96 16.44 -23.74
N ILE A 379 29.35 17.72 -23.58
CA ILE A 379 29.54 18.31 -22.26
C ILE A 379 28.22 18.45 -21.50
N VAL A 380 27.14 18.88 -22.17
CA VAL A 380 25.83 19.00 -21.54
C VAL A 380 25.30 17.63 -21.12
N LYS A 381 25.35 16.63 -22.02
CA LYS A 381 24.92 15.25 -21.71
C LYS A 381 25.70 14.64 -20.53
N LEU A 382 27.03 14.79 -20.53
CA LEU A 382 27.85 14.30 -19.41
C LEU A 382 27.55 15.03 -18.10
N PHE A 383 27.27 16.34 -18.17
CA PHE A 383 26.92 17.14 -16.99
C PHE A 383 25.55 16.74 -16.43
N SER A 384 24.51 16.63 -17.26
CA SER A 384 23.20 16.14 -16.86
C SER A 384 23.27 14.74 -16.26
N LYS A 385 24.05 13.85 -16.89
CA LYS A 385 24.26 12.49 -16.37
C LYS A 385 24.96 12.48 -15.00
N PHE A 386 25.93 13.35 -14.77
CA PHE A 386 26.57 13.54 -13.46
C PHE A 386 25.56 14.07 -12.41
N CYS A 387 24.78 15.08 -12.78
CA CYS A 387 23.80 15.68 -11.89
C CYS A 387 22.64 14.73 -11.54
N GLY A 388 22.23 13.89 -12.47
CA GLY A 388 21.11 12.97 -12.31
C GLY A 388 21.40 11.70 -11.50
N GLN A 389 22.61 11.49 -11.01
CA GLN A 389 22.99 10.29 -10.27
C GLN A 389 23.57 10.60 -8.89
N ASN A 390 23.40 9.67 -7.94
CA ASN A 390 23.90 9.79 -6.58
C ASN A 390 25.22 9.03 -6.31
N LYS A 391 25.73 8.29 -7.30
CA LYS A 391 26.91 7.41 -7.18
C LYS A 391 28.21 8.18 -6.91
N TYR A 392 28.37 9.35 -7.53
CA TYR A 392 29.59 10.16 -7.40
C TYR A 392 29.28 11.50 -6.74
N SER A 393 30.09 11.87 -5.75
CA SER A 393 29.97 13.15 -5.04
C SER A 393 30.75 14.26 -5.76
N THR A 394 31.76 13.92 -6.53
CA THR A 394 32.61 14.89 -7.23
C THR A 394 32.66 14.61 -8.74
N ILE A 395 32.85 15.68 -9.52
CA ILE A 395 32.98 15.57 -10.97
C ILE A 395 34.25 14.83 -11.38
N GLN A 396 35.30 14.90 -10.57
CA GLN A 396 36.56 14.20 -10.79
C GLN A 396 36.37 12.68 -10.69
N GLU A 397 35.67 12.20 -9.67
CA GLU A 397 35.34 10.78 -9.54
C GLU A 397 34.50 10.30 -10.73
N TYR A 398 33.49 11.06 -11.11
CA TYR A 398 32.66 10.77 -12.26
C TYR A 398 33.49 10.69 -13.55
N CYS A 399 34.34 11.67 -13.80
CA CYS A 399 35.24 11.66 -14.97
C CYS A 399 36.18 10.46 -14.95
N LYS A 400 36.74 10.11 -13.80
CA LYS A 400 37.68 8.98 -13.65
C LYS A 400 37.03 7.64 -13.96
N TYR A 401 35.83 7.39 -13.43
CA TYR A 401 35.23 6.07 -13.47
C TYR A 401 34.22 5.86 -14.62
N GLU A 402 33.52 6.91 -15.07
CA GLU A 402 32.48 6.78 -16.10
C GLU A 402 32.93 7.31 -17.47
N VAL A 403 33.80 8.33 -17.49
CA VAL A 403 34.23 8.96 -18.75
C VAL A 403 35.59 8.44 -19.22
N GLY A 404 36.36 7.90 -18.28
CA GLY A 404 37.71 7.33 -18.57
C GLY A 404 38.78 8.37 -18.85
N LYS A 405 38.48 9.68 -18.75
CA LYS A 405 39.43 10.79 -18.95
C LYS A 405 38.91 12.07 -18.33
N ASP A 406 39.80 12.96 -17.94
CA ASP A 406 39.47 14.27 -17.45
C ASP A 406 38.76 15.14 -18.50
N LYS A 407 37.78 15.88 -18.07
CA LYS A 407 37.04 16.85 -18.87
C LYS A 407 37.10 18.22 -18.19
N PRO A 408 38.13 19.03 -18.42
CA PRO A 408 38.28 20.34 -17.71
C PRO A 408 37.05 21.25 -17.83
N LEU A 409 36.31 21.17 -18.92
CA LEU A 409 35.07 21.95 -19.09
C LEU A 409 33.95 21.50 -18.14
N LEU A 410 33.83 20.21 -17.84
CA LEU A 410 32.89 19.72 -16.84
C LEU A 410 33.27 20.22 -15.43
N ASP A 411 34.53 20.12 -15.09
CA ASP A 411 35.06 20.64 -13.79
C ASP A 411 34.81 22.14 -13.64
N THR A 412 35.04 22.91 -14.70
CA THR A 412 34.77 24.36 -14.69
C THR A 412 33.29 24.66 -14.53
N LEU A 413 32.40 23.90 -15.25
CA LEU A 413 30.95 24.05 -15.13
C LEU A 413 30.48 23.74 -13.69
N TRP A 414 30.96 22.62 -13.12
CA TRP A 414 30.62 22.26 -11.75
C TRP A 414 31.07 23.28 -10.71
N LYS A 415 32.28 23.82 -10.84
CA LYS A 415 32.79 24.89 -9.97
C LYS A 415 31.92 26.15 -10.03
N LYS A 416 31.41 26.51 -11.22
CA LYS A 416 30.48 27.63 -11.38
C LYS A 416 29.10 27.36 -10.76
N CYS A 417 28.65 26.09 -10.75
CA CYS A 417 27.43 25.72 -10.01
C CYS A 417 27.67 25.81 -8.47
N LEU A 418 28.84 25.39 -7.99
CA LEU A 418 29.17 25.47 -6.58
C LEU A 418 29.28 26.94 -6.10
N SER A 419 29.80 27.84 -6.93
CA SER A 419 29.85 29.30 -6.63
C SER A 419 28.53 30.02 -6.88
N SER A 420 27.47 29.32 -7.29
CA SER A 420 26.18 29.92 -7.63
C SER A 420 26.18 30.92 -8.80
N GLU A 421 27.27 30.96 -9.59
CA GLU A 421 27.32 31.80 -10.80
C GLU A 421 26.37 31.31 -11.88
N VAL A 422 26.20 29.97 -11.95
CA VAL A 422 25.30 29.30 -12.90
C VAL A 422 24.57 28.22 -12.16
N ILE A 423 23.25 28.16 -12.28
CA ILE A 423 22.47 27.11 -11.65
C ILE A 423 21.24 26.73 -12.52
N ASN A 424 21.00 25.43 -12.63
CA ASN A 424 19.79 24.87 -13.22
C ASN A 424 19.16 23.86 -12.25
N PHE A 425 17.99 23.34 -12.54
CA PHE A 425 17.29 22.41 -11.65
C PHE A 425 18.10 21.12 -11.40
N GLU A 426 18.77 20.57 -12.40
CA GLU A 426 19.60 19.36 -12.26
C GLU A 426 20.77 19.60 -11.28
N SER A 427 21.52 20.70 -11.47
CA SER A 427 22.61 21.06 -10.55
C SER A 427 22.09 21.43 -9.16
N MET A 428 20.92 22.08 -9.05
CA MET A 428 20.27 22.34 -7.76
C MET A 428 19.91 21.03 -7.03
N ARG A 429 19.34 20.04 -7.71
CA ARG A 429 19.04 18.72 -7.12
C ARG A 429 20.32 18.07 -6.62
N LYS A 430 21.39 18.05 -7.44
CA LYS A 430 22.69 17.49 -7.07
C LYS A 430 23.27 18.18 -5.84
N LEU A 431 23.31 19.52 -5.84
CA LEU A 431 23.80 20.31 -4.71
C LEU A 431 22.96 20.12 -3.46
N SER A 432 21.65 20.07 -3.59
CA SER A 432 20.75 19.83 -2.48
C SER A 432 21.00 18.49 -1.79
N VAL A 433 21.20 17.42 -2.57
CA VAL A 433 21.55 16.10 -1.99
C VAL A 433 22.93 16.16 -1.30
N LEU A 434 23.92 16.77 -1.94
CA LEU A 434 25.28 16.85 -1.39
C LEU A 434 25.40 17.73 -0.14
N GLN A 435 24.54 18.74 -0.01
CA GLN A 435 24.58 19.75 1.06
C GLN A 435 23.38 19.67 2.00
N HIS A 436 22.49 18.68 1.82
CA HIS A 436 21.33 18.45 2.67
C HIS A 436 20.42 19.67 2.86
N TRP A 437 20.01 20.33 1.75
CA TRP A 437 19.23 21.58 1.81
C TRP A 437 17.85 21.44 2.43
N PHE A 438 17.21 20.28 2.35
CA PHE A 438 15.89 20.05 2.95
C PHE A 438 15.96 19.73 4.44
N LYS A 439 17.17 19.42 4.95
CA LYS A 439 17.35 19.06 6.35
C LYS A 439 16.83 20.16 7.27
N ASP A 440 15.96 19.78 8.17
CA ASP A 440 15.31 20.66 9.17
C ASP A 440 14.45 21.80 8.58
N ILE A 441 14.42 22.01 7.27
CA ILE A 441 13.63 23.09 6.66
C ILE A 441 12.19 22.65 6.48
N LEU A 442 11.96 21.52 5.83
CA LEU A 442 10.61 20.99 5.57
C LEU A 442 9.95 20.52 6.87
N ASP A 443 10.69 19.86 7.75
CA ASP A 443 10.20 19.38 9.05
C ASP A 443 9.73 20.50 9.99
N LYS A 444 10.24 21.74 9.82
CA LYS A 444 9.77 22.93 10.55
C LYS A 444 8.51 23.58 9.97
N GLN A 445 8.26 23.35 8.69
CA GLN A 445 7.17 24.01 7.95
C GLN A 445 5.95 23.13 7.80
N TYR A 446 6.13 21.81 7.73
CA TYR A 446 5.09 20.83 7.44
C TYR A 446 5.12 19.68 8.44
N ASP A 447 3.97 19.04 8.60
CA ASP A 447 3.78 17.86 9.47
C ASP A 447 3.76 16.55 8.67
N MET A 448 3.61 16.62 7.35
CA MET A 448 3.50 15.45 6.46
C MET A 448 3.80 15.86 5.02
N ILE A 449 4.36 14.94 4.24
CA ILE A 449 4.57 15.10 2.80
C ILE A 449 3.75 14.05 2.04
N MET A 450 3.02 14.49 1.02
CA MET A 450 2.31 13.62 0.08
C MET A 450 2.88 13.82 -1.31
N ILE A 451 3.31 12.74 -1.95
CA ILE A 451 3.97 12.74 -3.25
C ILE A 451 3.07 12.01 -4.25
N ASP A 452 2.64 12.70 -5.29
CA ASP A 452 1.83 12.12 -6.38
C ASP A 452 2.68 11.84 -7.61
N GLU A 453 2.30 10.81 -8.38
CA GLU A 453 3.02 10.30 -9.55
C GLU A 453 4.49 9.97 -9.25
N THR A 454 4.71 9.22 -8.19
CA THR A 454 6.05 8.82 -7.68
C THR A 454 6.92 8.14 -8.74
N GLN A 455 6.35 7.45 -9.72
CA GLN A 455 7.07 6.79 -10.80
C GLN A 455 7.75 7.78 -11.78
N ASP A 456 7.44 9.07 -11.71
CA ASP A 456 8.04 10.11 -12.55
C ASP A 456 9.17 10.87 -11.86
N PHE A 457 9.52 10.51 -10.62
CA PHE A 457 10.59 11.15 -9.87
C PHE A 457 11.95 10.58 -10.25
N ASP A 458 12.99 11.42 -10.24
CA ASP A 458 14.38 10.96 -10.35
C ASP A 458 14.96 10.57 -8.97
N ILE A 459 16.12 9.90 -9.00
CA ILE A 459 16.76 9.42 -7.77
C ILE A 459 17.16 10.58 -6.83
N MET A 460 17.50 11.74 -7.36
CA MET A 460 17.92 12.90 -6.56
C MET A 460 16.71 13.46 -5.80
N MET A 461 15.55 13.55 -6.45
CA MET A 461 14.29 13.97 -5.79
C MET A 461 13.93 13.05 -4.63
N LEU A 462 14.04 11.73 -4.83
CA LEU A 462 13.75 10.74 -3.80
C LEU A 462 14.71 10.85 -2.62
N ARG A 463 16.02 10.94 -2.89
CA ARG A 463 17.04 11.08 -1.85
C ARG A 463 16.84 12.31 -0.99
N MET A 464 16.52 13.47 -1.59
CA MET A 464 16.22 14.70 -0.84
C MET A 464 15.07 14.53 0.14
N LEU A 465 14.03 13.77 -0.24
CA LEU A 465 12.88 13.52 0.63
C LEU A 465 13.16 12.43 1.68
N LEU A 466 13.81 11.34 1.28
CA LEU A 466 14.03 10.20 2.17
C LEU A 466 15.15 10.44 3.17
N ASP A 467 16.22 11.11 2.76
CA ASP A 467 17.41 11.28 3.60
C ASP A 467 17.35 12.56 4.47
N ASP A 468 16.74 13.64 3.98
CA ASP A 468 16.79 14.95 4.62
C ASP A 468 15.58 15.25 5.50
N THR A 469 14.48 14.48 5.41
CA THR A 469 13.26 14.77 6.18
C THR A 469 12.84 13.59 7.05
N THR A 470 12.31 13.90 8.24
CA THR A 470 11.85 12.89 9.20
C THR A 470 10.34 12.87 9.38
N ILE A 471 9.61 13.85 8.86
CA ILE A 471 8.13 13.83 8.88
C ILE A 471 7.59 12.69 8.02
N PRO A 472 6.39 12.15 8.33
CA PRO A 472 5.80 11.04 7.59
C PRO A 472 5.59 11.40 6.11
N LYS A 473 5.82 10.42 5.26
CA LYS A 473 5.74 10.55 3.79
C LYS A 473 4.80 9.52 3.21
N ILE A 474 3.98 9.97 2.26
CA ILE A 474 3.07 9.12 1.51
C ILE A 474 3.40 9.27 0.03
N PHE A 475 3.94 8.23 -0.56
CA PHE A 475 4.24 8.13 -1.99
C PHE A 475 3.10 7.42 -2.70
N VAL A 476 2.54 8.03 -3.74
CA VAL A 476 1.43 7.45 -4.51
C VAL A 476 1.77 7.49 -5.99
N GLY A 477 1.47 6.43 -6.72
CA GLY A 477 1.71 6.37 -8.15
C GLY A 477 1.31 5.04 -8.77
N ASP A 478 1.52 4.94 -10.07
CA ASP A 478 1.32 3.72 -10.84
C ASP A 478 2.66 3.30 -11.46
N PRO A 479 3.30 2.23 -10.95
CA PRO A 479 4.59 1.78 -11.48
C PRO A 479 4.59 1.52 -12.99
N LYS A 480 3.46 1.05 -13.54
CA LYS A 480 3.30 0.79 -14.98
C LYS A 480 3.05 2.05 -15.82
N GLN A 481 2.94 3.22 -15.19
CA GLN A 481 2.90 4.51 -15.89
C GLN A 481 4.25 5.23 -15.90
N SER A 482 5.36 4.55 -15.59
CA SER A 482 6.72 5.07 -15.75
C SER A 482 7.08 5.07 -17.24
N ILE A 483 7.01 6.23 -17.89
CA ILE A 483 7.28 6.41 -19.32
C ILE A 483 8.31 7.52 -19.61
N TYR A 484 8.96 8.06 -18.56
CA TYR A 484 9.95 9.14 -18.68
C TYR A 484 11.38 8.68 -18.29
N GLU A 485 11.68 7.39 -18.42
CA GLU A 485 13.01 6.83 -18.11
C GLU A 485 14.12 7.52 -18.93
N TRP A 486 13.83 7.87 -20.17
CA TRP A 486 14.73 8.61 -21.04
C TRP A 486 15.11 10.02 -20.51
N ARG A 487 14.29 10.61 -19.61
CA ARG A 487 14.59 11.85 -18.87
C ARG A 487 15.36 11.61 -17.56
N GLY A 488 15.76 10.37 -17.28
CA GLY A 488 16.40 9.99 -16.02
C GLY A 488 15.41 9.77 -14.86
N CYS A 489 14.10 9.77 -15.14
CA CYS A 489 13.12 9.29 -14.17
C CYS A 489 13.31 7.80 -13.91
N ILE A 490 13.07 7.40 -12.68
CA ILE A 490 13.14 6.01 -12.25
C ILE A 490 11.81 5.62 -11.67
N ASN A 491 11.51 4.32 -11.66
CA ASN A 491 10.38 3.85 -10.87
C ASN A 491 10.69 4.05 -9.38
N GLY A 492 10.22 5.16 -8.80
CA GLY A 492 10.54 5.53 -7.42
C GLY A 492 10.18 4.47 -6.38
N PHE A 493 9.26 3.56 -6.71
CA PHE A 493 8.86 2.48 -5.80
C PHE A 493 9.95 1.42 -5.58
N ASP A 494 10.92 1.31 -6.47
CA ASP A 494 12.04 0.37 -6.35
C ASP A 494 13.12 0.87 -5.38
N TYR A 495 13.03 2.13 -4.96
CA TYR A 495 13.98 2.81 -4.09
C TYR A 495 13.41 3.16 -2.71
N MET A 496 12.23 2.64 -2.38
CA MET A 496 11.65 2.84 -1.05
C MET A 496 12.49 2.12 0.02
N PRO A 497 12.64 2.72 1.22
CA PRO A 497 13.26 2.06 2.37
C PRO A 497 12.64 0.69 2.65
N THR A 498 13.45 -0.26 3.14
CA THR A 498 13.00 -1.64 3.41
C THR A 498 11.90 -1.73 4.49
N ASN A 499 11.84 -0.75 5.39
CA ASN A 499 10.81 -0.64 6.43
C ASN A 499 9.56 0.14 5.97
N SER A 500 9.44 0.45 4.67
CA SER A 500 8.28 1.17 4.15
C SER A 500 7.03 0.31 4.16
N LEU A 501 5.89 0.93 4.45
CA LEU A 501 4.58 0.31 4.31
C LEU A 501 4.17 0.30 2.84
N ILE A 502 4.22 -0.86 2.20
CA ILE A 502 3.81 -1.02 0.80
C ILE A 502 2.34 -1.40 0.75
N ILE A 503 1.56 -0.55 0.10
CA ILE A 503 0.11 -0.72 -0.09
C ILE A 503 -0.18 -0.80 -1.58
N GLU A 504 -1.14 -1.60 -1.99
CA GLU A 504 -1.51 -1.76 -3.39
C GLU A 504 -3.00 -1.51 -3.61
N PHE A 505 -3.33 -0.65 -4.59
CA PHE A 505 -4.69 -0.41 -5.03
C PHE A 505 -4.93 -1.08 -6.39
N TYR A 506 -5.83 -2.02 -6.41
CA TYR A 506 -6.13 -2.85 -7.60
C TYR A 506 -7.39 -2.39 -8.34
N SER A 507 -8.27 -1.62 -7.68
CA SER A 507 -9.53 -1.19 -8.29
C SER A 507 -9.33 0.04 -9.15
N THR A 508 -9.84 -0.01 -10.40
CA THR A 508 -10.02 1.17 -11.26
C THR A 508 -11.47 1.63 -11.27
N PHE A 509 -11.68 2.94 -11.20
CA PHE A 509 -13.00 3.59 -11.34
C PHE A 509 -13.21 4.15 -12.75
N ARG A 510 -12.21 4.03 -13.62
CA ARG A 510 -12.18 4.56 -14.98
C ARG A 510 -12.58 3.49 -16.01
N ILE A 511 -11.96 2.35 -15.96
CA ILE A 511 -11.99 1.31 -17.00
C ILE A 511 -13.00 0.23 -16.63
N GLY A 512 -13.89 -0.11 -17.56
CA GLY A 512 -14.87 -1.19 -17.41
C GLY A 512 -14.24 -2.58 -17.42
N GLU A 513 -15.01 -3.57 -16.95
CA GLU A 513 -14.46 -4.91 -16.72
C GLU A 513 -14.00 -5.64 -18.00
N PRO A 514 -14.67 -5.54 -19.15
CA PRO A 514 -14.18 -6.19 -20.38
C PRO A 514 -12.74 -5.78 -20.74
N ALA A 515 -12.44 -4.46 -20.68
CA ALA A 515 -11.09 -3.97 -20.93
C ALA A 515 -10.11 -4.34 -19.79
N CYS A 516 -10.54 -4.34 -18.53
CA CYS A 516 -9.70 -4.81 -17.42
C CYS A 516 -9.28 -6.27 -17.58
N GLU A 517 -10.17 -7.12 -18.08
CA GLU A 517 -9.86 -8.53 -18.34
C GLU A 517 -8.78 -8.67 -19.42
N GLU A 518 -8.89 -7.92 -20.50
CA GLU A 518 -7.88 -7.91 -21.57
C GLU A 518 -6.53 -7.34 -21.08
N ILE A 519 -6.55 -6.29 -20.26
CA ILE A 519 -5.32 -5.74 -19.64
C ILE A 519 -4.65 -6.79 -18.76
N ARG A 520 -5.40 -7.51 -17.91
CA ARG A 520 -4.84 -8.59 -17.08
C ARG A 520 -4.23 -9.75 -17.88
N LYS A 521 -4.78 -10.05 -19.06
CA LYS A 521 -4.22 -11.08 -19.95
C LYS A 521 -2.91 -10.65 -20.59
N ARG A 522 -2.77 -9.38 -20.90
CA ARG A 522 -1.60 -8.80 -21.58
C ARG A 522 -0.47 -8.48 -20.62
N PHE A 523 -0.80 -8.04 -19.39
CA PHE A 523 0.15 -7.65 -18.36
C PHE A 523 -0.01 -8.57 -17.14
N TYR A 524 0.76 -9.65 -17.10
CA TYR A 524 0.61 -10.75 -16.13
C TYR A 524 0.79 -10.32 -14.67
N ASP A 525 1.47 -9.21 -14.40
CA ASP A 525 1.69 -8.60 -13.09
C ASP A 525 0.69 -7.47 -12.77
N CYS A 526 -0.24 -7.17 -13.68
CA CYS A 526 -1.28 -6.16 -13.49
C CYS A 526 -2.59 -6.80 -13.02
N TRP A 527 -2.91 -6.61 -11.74
CA TRP A 527 -4.12 -7.17 -11.09
C TRP A 527 -5.32 -6.22 -11.10
N MET A 528 -5.45 -5.38 -12.13
CA MET A 528 -6.52 -4.40 -12.25
C MET A 528 -7.91 -5.06 -12.22
N ILE A 529 -8.82 -4.51 -11.38
CA ILE A 529 -10.23 -4.91 -11.30
C ILE A 529 -11.13 -3.68 -11.46
N SER A 530 -12.26 -3.83 -12.15
CA SER A 530 -13.15 -2.69 -12.40
C SER A 530 -14.11 -2.44 -11.23
N LYS A 531 -14.18 -1.18 -10.79
CA LYS A 531 -15.28 -0.56 -10.05
C LYS A 531 -15.98 0.52 -10.87
N SER A 532 -15.64 0.64 -12.16
CA SER A 532 -16.31 1.56 -13.09
C SER A 532 -17.77 1.16 -13.29
N LYS A 533 -18.61 2.17 -13.50
CA LYS A 533 -20.01 2.00 -13.93
C LYS A 533 -20.13 1.80 -15.44
N ASN A 534 -19.10 2.15 -16.19
CA ASN A 534 -19.06 2.04 -17.64
C ASN A 534 -18.58 0.62 -18.03
N GLU A 535 -19.07 0.11 -19.14
CA GLU A 535 -18.45 -0.99 -19.86
C GLU A 535 -17.42 -0.39 -20.81
N THR A 536 -16.16 -0.73 -20.63
CA THR A 536 -15.11 -0.31 -21.57
C THR A 536 -14.80 -1.48 -22.51
N ILE A 537 -14.97 -1.27 -23.80
CA ILE A 537 -14.74 -2.28 -24.83
C ILE A 537 -13.37 -2.04 -25.48
N LEU A 538 -12.55 -3.07 -25.51
CA LEU A 538 -11.28 -3.10 -26.24
C LEU A 538 -11.45 -3.99 -27.46
N SER A 539 -11.24 -3.47 -28.66
CA SER A 539 -11.45 -4.22 -29.91
C SER A 539 -10.63 -3.64 -31.05
N ASN A 540 -10.16 -4.49 -31.94
CA ASN A 540 -9.56 -4.12 -33.21
C ASN A 540 -10.56 -4.12 -34.40
N GLN A 541 -11.85 -4.42 -34.11
CA GLN A 541 -12.91 -4.51 -35.12
C GLN A 541 -13.89 -3.34 -35.10
N LEU A 542 -13.81 -2.46 -34.10
CA LEU A 542 -14.66 -1.25 -34.01
C LEU A 542 -14.13 -0.16 -34.96
N SER A 543 -15.05 0.69 -35.46
CA SER A 543 -14.71 1.90 -36.21
C SER A 543 -15.50 3.07 -35.65
N PHE A 544 -14.86 4.22 -35.44
CA PHE A 544 -15.54 5.47 -35.09
C PHE A 544 -16.01 6.16 -36.37
N THR A 545 -17.22 5.91 -36.81
CA THR A 545 -17.76 6.50 -38.04
C THR A 545 -18.42 7.85 -37.84
N GLU A 546 -18.89 8.15 -36.63
CA GLU A 546 -19.63 9.39 -36.33
C GLU A 546 -19.27 10.03 -34.98
N GLU A 547 -18.47 9.35 -34.13
CA GLU A 547 -18.13 9.83 -32.80
C GLU A 547 -16.79 10.56 -32.77
N LYS A 548 -16.69 11.60 -31.94
CA LYS A 548 -15.39 12.24 -31.64
C LYS A 548 -14.49 11.27 -30.86
N TYR A 549 -13.22 11.20 -31.24
CA TYR A 549 -12.24 10.33 -30.59
C TYR A 549 -10.86 10.98 -30.47
N THR A 550 -10.04 10.45 -29.60
CA THR A 550 -8.62 10.82 -29.47
C THR A 550 -7.75 9.69 -30.03
N TYR A 551 -6.79 10.05 -30.88
CA TYR A 551 -5.87 9.14 -31.51
C TYR A 551 -4.49 9.30 -30.88
N LEU A 552 -3.94 8.21 -30.37
CA LEU A 552 -2.68 8.17 -29.64
C LEU A 552 -1.58 7.53 -30.47
N PHE A 553 -0.46 8.21 -30.54
CA PHE A 553 0.72 7.80 -31.30
C PHE A 553 1.93 7.64 -30.39
N ARG A 554 2.79 6.68 -30.69
CA ARG A 554 4.09 6.58 -30.05
C ARG A 554 5.00 7.71 -30.51
N SER A 555 5.07 7.95 -31.82
CA SER A 555 6.04 8.83 -32.45
C SER A 555 5.41 9.99 -33.24
N TRP A 556 6.11 11.12 -33.30
CA TRP A 556 5.74 12.23 -34.16
C TRP A 556 5.76 11.86 -35.64
N LYS A 557 6.64 10.96 -36.07
CA LYS A 557 6.70 10.44 -37.44
C LYS A 557 5.36 9.82 -37.86
N CYS A 558 4.84 8.90 -37.05
CA CYS A 558 3.57 8.25 -37.37
C CYS A 558 2.39 9.25 -37.28
N LEU A 559 2.40 10.12 -36.28
CA LEU A 559 1.42 11.18 -36.11
C LEU A 559 1.35 12.08 -37.36
N LEU A 560 2.48 12.61 -37.84
CA LEU A 560 2.51 13.49 -39.01
C LEU A 560 2.04 12.79 -40.30
N LYS A 561 2.52 11.55 -40.55
CA LYS A 561 2.06 10.75 -41.69
C LYS A 561 0.56 10.47 -41.69
N THR A 562 -0.01 10.18 -40.53
CA THR A 562 -1.45 9.95 -40.39
C THR A 562 -2.24 11.23 -40.55
N ALA A 563 -1.69 12.36 -40.11
CA ALA A 563 -2.33 13.68 -40.21
C ALA A 563 -2.51 14.15 -41.67
N GLU A 564 -1.71 13.69 -42.63
CA GLU A 564 -1.90 13.95 -44.07
C GLU A 564 -3.17 13.32 -44.62
N THR A 565 -3.71 12.28 -43.99
CA THR A 565 -4.77 11.45 -44.57
C THR A 565 -6.15 11.62 -43.91
N ILE A 566 -6.20 12.17 -42.70
CA ILE A 566 -7.44 12.31 -41.91
C ILE A 566 -7.85 13.79 -41.85
N LYS A 567 -9.09 14.08 -42.21
CA LYS A 567 -9.66 15.46 -42.19
C LYS A 567 -10.27 15.79 -40.84
N ASN A 568 -10.43 17.11 -40.61
CA ASN A 568 -11.03 17.66 -39.38
C ASN A 568 -10.33 17.21 -38.10
N ILE A 569 -8.99 17.28 -38.10
CA ILE A 569 -8.13 16.91 -36.98
C ILE A 569 -7.67 18.15 -36.20
N TRP A 570 -7.30 17.93 -34.95
CA TRP A 570 -6.54 18.86 -34.12
C TRP A 570 -5.34 18.13 -33.54
N ILE A 571 -4.17 18.75 -33.58
CA ILE A 571 -2.92 18.12 -33.11
C ILE A 571 -2.36 18.91 -31.94
N GLN A 572 -2.09 18.21 -30.84
CA GLN A 572 -1.49 18.81 -29.65
C GLN A 572 -0.07 19.31 -29.92
N GLY A 573 0.14 20.62 -29.69
CA GLY A 573 1.45 21.24 -29.83
C GLY A 573 1.91 21.47 -31.29
N TYR A 574 1.05 21.27 -32.26
CA TYR A 574 1.30 21.64 -33.65
C TYR A 574 0.82 23.06 -33.90
N ASP A 575 1.77 23.98 -33.92
CA ASP A 575 1.58 25.41 -34.16
C ASP A 575 2.73 25.96 -35.03
N ASP A 576 2.66 27.24 -35.39
CA ASP A 576 3.69 27.89 -36.23
C ASP A 576 5.09 27.74 -35.65
N THR A 577 5.23 27.74 -34.31
CA THR A 577 6.52 27.57 -33.63
C THR A 577 7.07 26.15 -33.82
N LYS A 578 6.19 25.15 -33.74
CA LYS A 578 6.56 23.75 -33.92
C LYS A 578 6.90 23.46 -35.38
N ILE A 579 6.10 23.98 -36.32
CA ILE A 579 6.34 23.85 -37.77
C ILE A 579 7.71 24.44 -38.12
N GLU A 580 8.00 25.64 -37.65
CA GLU A 580 9.28 26.30 -37.87
C GLU A 580 10.46 25.52 -37.22
N SER A 581 10.23 24.91 -36.05
CA SER A 581 11.19 24.02 -35.44
C SER A 581 11.48 22.78 -36.30
N ILE A 582 10.44 22.13 -36.83
CA ILE A 582 10.58 20.96 -37.72
C ILE A 582 11.37 21.37 -38.98
N ARG A 583 11.06 22.50 -39.62
CA ARG A 583 11.78 23.02 -40.79
C ARG A 583 13.27 23.23 -40.47
N LYS A 584 13.58 23.91 -39.37
CA LYS A 584 14.97 24.15 -38.95
C LYS A 584 15.74 22.84 -38.67
N GLN A 585 15.10 21.90 -38.01
CA GLN A 585 15.72 20.59 -37.76
C GLN A 585 15.97 19.82 -39.05
N HIS A 586 15.00 19.80 -39.95
CA HIS A 586 15.21 19.19 -41.29
C HIS A 586 16.42 19.80 -42.02
N GLN A 587 16.53 21.13 -42.08
CA GLN A 587 17.65 21.82 -42.73
C GLN A 587 19.00 21.49 -42.06
N LYS A 588 19.04 21.36 -40.71
CA LYS A 588 20.25 20.95 -39.99
C LYS A 588 20.65 19.52 -40.34
N LEU A 589 19.69 18.58 -40.35
CA LEU A 589 19.91 17.18 -40.69
C LEU A 589 20.40 17.00 -42.12
N GLN A 590 19.88 17.76 -43.10
CA GLN A 590 20.35 17.75 -44.49
C GLN A 590 21.80 18.26 -44.62
N LYS A 591 22.23 19.16 -43.72
CA LYS A 591 23.63 19.65 -43.65
C LYS A 591 24.56 18.75 -42.82
N GLY A 592 24.06 17.60 -42.32
CA GLY A 592 24.86 16.64 -41.54
C GLY A 592 25.05 17.01 -40.08
N TYR A 593 24.26 17.96 -39.54
CA TYR A 593 24.22 18.29 -38.10
C TYR A 593 23.32 17.32 -37.34
N GLY A 594 23.54 17.20 -36.01
CA GLY A 594 22.67 16.42 -35.12
C GLY A 594 21.30 17.05 -34.88
N PHE A 595 20.40 16.32 -34.30
CA PHE A 595 19.06 16.76 -33.92
C PHE A 595 19.08 17.43 -32.54
N ASP A 596 18.44 18.58 -32.38
CA ASP A 596 18.58 19.43 -31.17
C ASP A 596 17.40 19.31 -30.18
N ASP A 597 16.39 18.51 -30.44
CA ASP A 597 15.14 18.53 -29.69
C ASP A 597 14.92 17.22 -28.90
N ASP A 598 15.04 17.29 -27.58
CA ASP A 598 14.83 16.17 -26.67
C ASP A 598 13.33 15.72 -26.59
N GLU A 599 12.39 16.46 -27.21
CA GLU A 599 10.96 16.10 -27.26
C GLU A 599 10.63 15.09 -28.38
N PHE A 600 11.55 14.86 -29.31
CA PHE A 600 11.32 13.93 -30.42
C PHE A 600 12.04 12.61 -30.16
N GLU A 601 11.28 11.55 -30.25
CA GLU A 601 11.81 10.19 -30.23
C GLU A 601 12.70 9.90 -31.46
N ASP A 602 13.54 8.89 -31.34
CA ASP A 602 14.60 8.52 -32.29
C ASP A 602 14.18 8.41 -33.77
N ASP A 603 12.91 8.14 -34.05
CA ASP A 603 12.40 7.91 -35.41
C ASP A 603 12.14 9.18 -36.23
N LEU A 604 11.79 10.29 -35.62
CA LEU A 604 11.53 11.54 -36.34
C LEU A 604 12.80 12.07 -37.02
N PRO A 605 13.97 12.12 -36.34
CA PRO A 605 15.22 12.55 -37.00
C PRO A 605 15.58 11.70 -38.20
N LYS A 606 15.46 10.38 -38.13
CA LYS A 606 15.72 9.47 -39.27
C LYS A 606 14.76 9.74 -40.41
N PHE A 607 13.50 9.93 -40.12
CA PHE A 607 12.46 10.24 -41.08
C PHE A 607 12.71 11.59 -41.77
N LEU A 608 12.95 12.67 -41.02
CA LEU A 608 13.25 13.98 -41.57
C LEU A 608 14.49 14.00 -42.43
N LYS A 609 15.49 13.19 -42.10
CA LYS A 609 16.68 13.03 -42.92
C LYS A 609 16.41 12.31 -44.23
N SER A 610 15.37 11.46 -44.29
CA SER A 610 15.06 10.63 -45.47
C SER A 610 14.17 11.32 -46.51
N ILE A 611 13.58 12.47 -46.20
CA ILE A 611 12.68 13.22 -47.06
C ILE A 611 13.38 14.49 -47.61
N THR A 612 12.97 14.95 -48.76
CA THR A 612 13.41 16.22 -49.34
C THR A 612 12.72 17.40 -48.72
N GLN A 613 13.19 18.63 -49.01
CA GLN A 613 12.52 19.85 -48.58
C GLN A 613 11.14 19.98 -49.19
N GLU A 614 10.99 19.60 -50.51
CA GLU A 614 9.70 19.66 -51.22
C GLU A 614 8.69 18.66 -50.62
N GLU A 615 9.08 17.46 -50.27
CA GLU A 615 8.26 16.46 -49.60
C GLU A 615 7.81 16.96 -48.18
N LEU A 616 8.72 17.60 -47.46
CA LEU A 616 8.40 18.17 -46.14
C LEU A 616 7.32 19.31 -46.25
N GLU A 617 7.52 20.24 -47.20
CA GLU A 617 6.56 21.35 -47.37
C GLU A 617 5.20 20.85 -47.89
N THR A 618 5.19 19.83 -48.77
CA THR A 618 3.98 19.16 -49.22
C THR A 618 3.23 18.51 -48.04
N MET A 619 3.96 17.79 -47.20
CA MET A 619 3.40 17.17 -45.96
C MET A 619 2.78 18.22 -45.04
N ILE A 620 3.49 19.34 -44.78
CA ILE A 620 2.98 20.44 -43.93
C ILE A 620 1.71 21.04 -44.56
N SER A 621 1.70 21.30 -45.86
CA SER A 621 0.54 21.84 -46.57
C SER A 621 -0.67 20.90 -46.45
N ASN A 622 -0.48 19.60 -46.65
CA ASN A 622 -1.55 18.61 -46.54
C ASN A 622 -2.14 18.56 -45.11
N ILE A 623 -1.26 18.66 -44.10
CA ILE A 623 -1.67 18.67 -42.69
C ILE A 623 -2.48 19.96 -42.40
N ASP A 624 -2.01 21.11 -42.86
CA ASP A 624 -2.66 22.40 -42.63
C ASP A 624 -4.08 22.46 -43.25
N GLU A 625 -4.30 21.78 -44.38
CA GLU A 625 -5.63 21.62 -45.00
C GLU A 625 -6.58 20.74 -44.17
N ASN A 626 -6.06 19.85 -43.36
CA ASN A 626 -6.80 18.88 -42.54
C ASN A 626 -7.09 19.40 -41.12
N ILE A 627 -6.37 20.43 -40.65
CA ILE A 627 -6.47 20.95 -39.27
C ILE A 627 -7.72 21.82 -39.10
N THR A 628 -8.33 21.70 -37.95
CA THR A 628 -9.42 22.55 -37.46
C THR A 628 -9.21 22.93 -35.99
N THR A 629 -10.17 23.71 -35.42
CA THR A 629 -10.08 24.03 -33.98
C THR A 629 -10.26 22.79 -33.09
N LYS A 630 -9.73 22.85 -31.89
CA LYS A 630 -9.89 21.74 -30.92
C LYS A 630 -11.33 21.37 -30.61
N MET A 631 -12.25 22.37 -30.74
CA MET A 631 -13.67 22.15 -30.44
C MET A 631 -14.41 21.49 -31.61
N ASP A 632 -14.02 21.83 -32.83
CA ASP A 632 -14.66 21.34 -34.06
C ASP A 632 -14.08 20.02 -34.55
N ALA A 633 -12.86 19.67 -34.11
CA ALA A 633 -12.19 18.47 -34.52
C ALA A 633 -13.01 17.20 -34.20
N THR A 634 -13.10 16.31 -35.19
CA THR A 634 -13.66 14.98 -35.03
C THR A 634 -12.62 14.03 -34.41
N CYS A 635 -11.32 14.25 -34.67
CA CYS A 635 -10.23 13.49 -34.11
C CYS A 635 -9.15 14.42 -33.53
N LYS A 636 -8.71 14.11 -32.33
CA LYS A 636 -7.63 14.82 -31.65
C LYS A 636 -6.39 13.93 -31.60
N PHE A 637 -5.29 14.44 -32.12
CA PHE A 637 -4.02 13.73 -32.21
C PHE A 637 -3.09 14.10 -31.07
N TYR A 638 -2.54 13.10 -30.40
CA TYR A 638 -1.56 13.26 -29.34
C TYR A 638 -0.48 12.18 -29.44
N THR A 639 0.71 12.50 -29.01
CA THR A 639 1.62 11.43 -28.60
C THR A 639 1.15 10.87 -27.25
N ILE A 640 1.42 9.58 -26.96
CA ILE A 640 1.06 8.94 -25.71
C ILE A 640 1.67 9.69 -24.52
N HIS A 641 2.90 10.16 -24.65
CA HIS A 641 3.58 10.99 -23.64
C HIS A 641 2.82 12.28 -23.32
N ALA A 642 2.36 12.99 -24.36
CA ALA A 642 1.61 14.23 -24.20
C ALA A 642 0.18 14.01 -23.65
N TYR A 643 -0.34 12.78 -23.80
CA TYR A 643 -1.68 12.43 -23.33
C TYR A 643 -1.68 11.80 -21.92
N LYS A 644 -0.53 11.55 -21.34
CA LYS A 644 -0.44 11.04 -19.96
C LYS A 644 -1.15 11.98 -18.98
N GLY A 645 -2.00 11.42 -18.13
CA GLY A 645 -2.84 12.18 -17.18
C GLY A 645 -4.21 12.57 -17.74
N LEU A 646 -4.45 12.52 -19.05
CA LEU A 646 -5.74 12.78 -19.68
C LEU A 646 -6.53 11.49 -19.90
N GLU A 647 -7.81 11.63 -20.25
CA GLU A 647 -8.74 10.54 -20.54
C GLU A 647 -9.82 10.99 -21.52
N ASP A 648 -10.38 10.08 -22.29
CA ASP A 648 -11.51 10.33 -23.20
C ASP A 648 -12.42 9.10 -23.28
N ASP A 649 -13.65 9.28 -23.71
CA ASP A 649 -14.59 8.20 -23.91
C ASP A 649 -14.09 7.21 -24.98
N ASN A 650 -13.59 7.74 -26.09
CA ASN A 650 -13.19 6.99 -27.27
C ASN A 650 -11.70 7.23 -27.58
N ILE A 651 -10.90 6.19 -27.51
CA ILE A 651 -9.47 6.22 -27.78
C ILE A 651 -9.15 5.27 -28.95
N ARG A 652 -8.33 5.75 -29.88
CA ARG A 652 -7.68 4.93 -30.89
C ARG A 652 -6.17 4.90 -30.64
N ILE A 653 -5.55 3.76 -30.77
CA ILE A 653 -4.12 3.55 -30.53
C ILE A 653 -3.49 3.14 -31.85
N ALA A 654 -2.50 3.91 -32.31
CA ALA A 654 -1.80 3.66 -33.55
C ALA A 654 -0.91 2.40 -33.46
N ALA A 655 -0.71 1.77 -34.62
CA ALA A 655 0.09 0.55 -34.73
C ALA A 655 1.61 0.77 -34.56
N ASP A 656 2.06 2.00 -34.25
CA ASP A 656 3.48 2.36 -34.16
C ASP A 656 4.16 2.00 -32.83
N ILE A 657 3.51 1.24 -31.98
CA ILE A 657 4.12 0.63 -30.79
C ILE A 657 4.73 -0.70 -31.25
N GLU A 658 6.04 -0.72 -31.47
CA GLU A 658 6.75 -1.87 -32.04
C GLU A 658 6.99 -2.99 -31.03
N ASP A 659 7.35 -2.65 -29.79
CA ASP A 659 7.64 -3.60 -28.72
C ASP A 659 6.67 -3.48 -27.55
N LYS A 660 5.43 -3.90 -27.79
CA LYS A 660 4.30 -3.79 -26.81
C LYS A 660 4.54 -4.49 -25.47
N TYR A 661 5.47 -5.44 -25.43
CA TYR A 661 5.65 -6.33 -24.29
C TYR A 661 7.04 -6.27 -23.63
N ASN A 662 7.91 -5.39 -24.10
CA ASN A 662 9.24 -5.14 -23.54
C ASN A 662 9.50 -3.65 -23.35
N GLU A 663 10.27 -3.00 -24.24
CA GLU A 663 10.68 -1.59 -24.07
C GLU A 663 9.49 -0.62 -24.06
N ASP A 664 8.43 -0.90 -24.82
CA ASP A 664 7.22 -0.06 -24.91
C ASP A 664 6.07 -0.53 -24.00
N GLU A 665 6.28 -1.52 -23.13
CA GLU A 665 5.23 -2.11 -22.29
C GLU A 665 4.48 -1.05 -21.46
N ASN A 666 5.21 -0.21 -20.77
CA ASN A 666 4.61 0.85 -19.96
C ASN A 666 3.87 1.89 -20.81
N LEU A 667 4.42 2.23 -21.98
CA LEU A 667 3.80 3.18 -22.92
C LEU A 667 2.48 2.61 -23.45
N TYR A 668 2.47 1.32 -23.80
CA TYR A 668 1.29 0.61 -24.25
C TYR A 668 0.23 0.51 -23.14
N TYR A 669 0.63 0.22 -21.91
CA TYR A 669 -0.26 0.23 -20.75
C TYR A 669 -0.87 1.62 -20.54
N VAL A 670 -0.08 2.68 -20.64
CA VAL A 670 -0.59 4.06 -20.55
C VAL A 670 -1.65 4.30 -21.62
N ALA A 671 -1.40 3.93 -22.89
CA ALA A 671 -2.37 4.13 -23.97
C ALA A 671 -3.69 3.38 -23.71
N LEU A 672 -3.63 2.09 -23.36
CA LEU A 672 -4.79 1.26 -23.06
C LEU A 672 -5.62 1.80 -21.88
N THR A 673 -4.98 2.46 -20.94
CA THR A 673 -5.66 2.94 -19.73
C THR A 673 -6.25 4.34 -19.85
N ARG A 674 -6.30 4.91 -21.07
CA ARG A 674 -6.88 6.26 -21.35
C ARG A 674 -8.35 6.23 -21.72
N GLY A 675 -8.84 5.12 -22.27
CA GLY A 675 -10.22 4.99 -22.74
C GLY A 675 -11.21 4.65 -21.63
N MET A 676 -12.38 5.33 -21.66
CA MET A 676 -13.45 5.07 -20.69
C MET A 676 -14.57 4.21 -21.26
N LYS A 677 -14.84 4.28 -22.57
CA LYS A 677 -15.91 3.50 -23.23
C LYS A 677 -15.37 2.59 -24.32
N ASN A 678 -14.64 3.14 -25.28
CA ASN A 678 -14.13 2.38 -26.40
C ASN A 678 -12.63 2.60 -26.60
N ILE A 679 -11.92 1.52 -26.79
CA ILE A 679 -10.49 1.49 -27.11
C ILE A 679 -10.32 0.67 -28.39
N ILE A 680 -9.78 1.30 -29.44
CA ILE A 680 -9.51 0.66 -30.72
C ILE A 680 -8.00 0.59 -30.91
N GLU A 681 -7.52 -0.56 -31.32
CA GLU A 681 -6.12 -0.77 -31.72
C GLU A 681 -6.06 -0.98 -33.23
N ASP A 682 -5.14 -0.27 -33.91
CA ASP A 682 -4.84 -0.43 -35.34
C ASP A 682 -4.02 -1.67 -35.65
#